data_3f28f550f9d9ab83f7f87ede3a0953c8
#
_entry.id   3f28f550f9d9ab83f7f87ede3a0953c8
#
_cell.length_a   1.000
_cell.length_b   1.000
_cell.length_c   1.000
_cell.angle_alpha   90.00
_cell.angle_beta   90.00
_cell.angle_gamma   90.00
#
_symmetry.space_group_name_H-M   'P 1'
#
loop_
_entity.id
_entity.type
_entity.pdbx_description
1 polymer ?
#
loop_
_entity_poly.entity_id
_entity_poly.type
_entity_poly.pdbx_seq_one_letter_code
_entity_poly.pdbx_strand_id
1 'polypeptide(L)'
;MPYLVMELIEGQPIDQYCDAHQLTITQRLEIFRQICAAVQYAHQRLVIHRDIKPSNILVTADGIPKLLDFGIAKILDPSGTAQTTITMAMTPEYASPEQVRGEAITTATDVYSLGVVLYQLLTGYSPYGGTTSTPHELARAICEHEPERPSTAILKTEARSSGERVPTVPQAAGHARERSPARLRRRLAGDLDNIVLKAMRKEPPRRYASVEQFAEDIHRHLEGLPVTAAPDSLGYRANKFVRRHSVGVAATALIVLTVLGGVTATVREAQIARAQRTRAEKRFNDVRKLANSLMFDIHDSVANLPGSTPARKLIVQNSLEYLDSLAQESSGDPSLQRELATAYEKVGEVQGDIVTANLGDTAGTLASYRKSLAIRRAVAQANPGSVEDRIALGGSLRHLCRFQLEAIGDLASALESCQQAVAATAAALQSDPANQKGREELIEDYTDLGSVQSGNGTGGNLNDPAAGLESYRQALAVAEQLAKDAPSDLGRKRLLATLEGQTADSLLETGERVEALRHFQQARAIFEQLAASDSIARLNSVVVLHYIGDVFVIDEKFSDAHAYYSKELELASSISAADPKNIAGRMLLAGANINLGYCLVEMNRVREGITRLNLALGQMNELLKTSGAHQVQTDIALAEVFLGQGYEHLNDSASAFRHYSQAFETYSAITRADPKDAGIRVNLAQLYDRFGGVYVKSGDTTKAEAQYRQALEIADSLVSASPRNVEALYAQANTYAGLGDLSIALAQTVPRGPVRSKHTADAQDWYTKSLSTWQKVLNPSRISPKGFEVHSPSEVARRLSECKAGLAPANKPVVNRAP
;
A
#
# COMPACT_ATOMS: atom_id res chain seq x y z
N MET A 1 11.95 71.05 94.58
CA MET A 1 11.35 69.95 93.86
C MET A 1 11.38 70.19 92.34
N PRO A 2 11.92 69.33 91.60
CA PRO A 2 11.84 69.49 90.17
C PRO A 2 10.33 69.36 89.72
N TYR A 3 9.83 70.19 88.87
CA TYR A 3 8.48 70.15 88.34
C TYR A 3 8.59 70.12 86.82
N LEU A 4 7.64 69.39 86.21
CA LEU A 4 7.53 69.30 84.75
C LEU A 4 6.27 70.05 84.28
N VAL A 5 6.39 70.87 83.28
CA VAL A 5 5.25 71.52 82.66
C VAL A 5 4.93 70.80 81.40
N MET A 6 3.75 70.33 81.25
CA MET A 6 3.23 69.58 80.11
C MET A 6 2.02 70.22 79.48
N GLU A 7 1.70 69.92 78.22
CA GLU A 7 0.44 70.26 77.61
C GLU A 7 -0.72 69.55 78.28
N LEU A 8 -1.78 70.19 78.68
CA LEU A 8 -2.97 69.62 79.21
C LEU A 8 -3.75 68.95 78.04
N ILE A 9 -3.89 67.64 78.08
CA ILE A 9 -4.67 66.92 77.07
C ILE A 9 -6.03 66.59 77.66
N GLU A 10 -7.07 67.25 77.14
CA GLU A 10 -8.45 66.88 77.40
C GLU A 10 -8.83 65.67 76.57
N GLY A 11 -9.00 64.48 77.17
CA GLY A 11 -9.29 63.24 76.52
C GLY A 11 -9.69 62.10 77.48
N GLN A 12 -10.12 61.02 76.92
CA GLN A 12 -10.43 59.78 77.68
C GLN A 12 -9.37 58.71 77.41
N PRO A 13 -9.08 57.84 78.38
CA PRO A 13 -8.24 56.66 78.13
C PRO A 13 -8.77 55.87 76.93
N ILE A 14 -7.85 55.35 76.09
CA ILE A 14 -8.19 54.74 74.84
C ILE A 14 -9.17 53.56 74.93
N ASP A 15 -9.08 52.70 75.92
CA ASP A 15 -10.01 51.64 76.25
C ASP A 15 -11.40 52.16 76.50
N GLN A 16 -11.51 53.15 77.41
CA GLN A 16 -12.77 53.82 77.76
C GLN A 16 -13.39 54.56 76.57
N TYR A 17 -12.59 55.28 75.82
CA TYR A 17 -13.01 56.00 74.61
C TYR A 17 -13.58 54.99 73.58
N CYS A 18 -12.86 53.89 73.27
CA CYS A 18 -13.28 52.89 72.32
C CYS A 18 -14.58 52.20 72.75
N ASP A 19 -14.79 51.99 74.08
CA ASP A 19 -15.99 51.36 74.63
C ASP A 19 -17.17 52.33 74.64
N ALA A 20 -16.94 53.57 75.07
CA ALA A 20 -17.98 54.64 75.13
C ALA A 20 -18.56 55.00 73.79
N HIS A 21 -17.69 55.04 72.73
CA HIS A 21 -18.10 55.32 71.39
C HIS A 21 -18.46 54.04 70.60
N GLN A 22 -18.48 52.88 71.23
CA GLN A 22 -18.82 51.60 70.65
C GLN A 22 -18.05 51.28 69.34
N LEU A 23 -16.74 51.57 69.31
CA LEU A 23 -15.92 51.39 68.16
C LEU A 23 -15.79 49.93 67.76
N THR A 24 -15.98 49.70 66.49
CA THR A 24 -15.77 48.37 65.83
C THR A 24 -14.30 47.96 65.89
N ILE A 25 -13.99 46.66 65.66
CA ILE A 25 -12.62 46.16 65.62
C ILE A 25 -11.78 46.92 64.57
N THR A 26 -12.33 47.24 63.40
CA THR A 26 -11.65 48.03 62.37
C THR A 26 -11.27 49.41 62.91
N GLN A 27 -12.20 50.13 63.50
CA GLN A 27 -11.94 51.47 64.04
C GLN A 27 -10.92 51.44 65.18
N ARG A 28 -10.99 50.45 66.06
CA ARG A 28 -10.00 50.24 67.14
C ARG A 28 -8.59 50.02 66.60
N LEU A 29 -8.47 49.22 65.53
CA LEU A 29 -7.20 48.99 64.85
C LEU A 29 -6.67 50.28 64.18
N GLU A 30 -7.54 51.06 63.56
CA GLU A 30 -7.16 52.35 62.94
C GLU A 30 -6.62 53.35 63.98
N ILE A 31 -7.30 53.56 65.15
CA ILE A 31 -6.81 54.39 66.26
C ILE A 31 -5.51 53.80 66.81
N PHE A 32 -5.43 52.51 67.02
CA PHE A 32 -4.21 51.84 67.45
C PHE A 32 -3.02 52.04 66.53
N ARG A 33 -3.24 52.09 65.26
CA ARG A 33 -2.17 52.39 64.27
C ARG A 33 -1.61 53.78 64.41
N GLN A 34 -2.44 54.76 64.77
CA GLN A 34 -1.99 56.13 65.04
C GLN A 34 -1.10 56.17 66.32
N ILE A 35 -1.39 55.36 67.29
CA ILE A 35 -0.55 55.22 68.51
C ILE A 35 0.78 54.57 68.10
N CYS A 36 0.75 53.53 67.32
CA CYS A 36 1.98 52.90 66.74
C CYS A 36 2.87 53.91 66.01
N ALA A 37 2.25 54.83 65.23
CA ALA A 37 3.01 55.89 64.53
C ALA A 37 3.64 56.89 65.58
N ALA A 38 2.96 57.23 66.62
CA ALA A 38 3.52 58.13 67.71
C ALA A 38 4.68 57.42 68.41
N VAL A 39 4.55 56.16 68.79
CA VAL A 39 5.60 55.38 69.44
C VAL A 39 6.80 55.17 68.44
N GLN A 40 6.57 54.89 67.19
CA GLN A 40 7.62 54.76 66.19
C GLN A 40 8.38 56.06 66.00
N TYR A 41 7.67 57.20 66.01
CA TYR A 41 8.34 58.53 65.93
C TYR A 41 9.23 58.76 67.13
N ALA A 42 8.84 58.30 68.32
CA ALA A 42 9.71 58.37 69.52
C ALA A 42 10.93 57.43 69.37
N HIS A 43 10.72 56.21 68.93
CA HIS A 43 11.84 55.25 68.69
C HIS A 43 12.86 55.73 67.68
N GLN A 44 12.44 56.44 66.69
CA GLN A 44 13.36 57.05 65.67
C GLN A 44 14.24 58.12 66.30
N ARG A 45 13.83 58.68 67.51
CA ARG A 45 14.60 59.64 68.25
C ARG A 45 15.28 59.03 69.46
N LEU A 46 15.42 57.70 69.42
CA LEU A 46 16.06 56.91 70.50
C LEU A 46 15.37 57.01 71.86
N VAL A 47 14.08 57.41 71.84
CA VAL A 47 13.27 57.51 73.11
C VAL A 47 12.39 56.26 73.18
N ILE A 48 12.51 55.49 74.28
CA ILE A 48 11.67 54.35 74.59
C ILE A 48 10.68 54.79 75.66
N HIS A 49 9.38 54.49 75.48
CA HIS A 49 8.34 54.99 76.38
C HIS A 49 8.33 54.30 77.76
N ARG A 50 8.52 52.97 77.80
CA ARG A 50 8.66 52.12 79.02
C ARG A 50 7.43 51.96 79.91
N ASP A 51 6.32 52.72 79.67
CA ASP A 51 5.08 52.68 80.51
C ASP A 51 3.84 52.85 79.61
N ILE A 52 3.78 52.13 78.54
CA ILE A 52 2.62 52.13 77.60
C ILE A 52 1.48 51.33 78.18
N LYS A 53 0.38 52.05 78.53
CA LYS A 53 -0.86 51.48 79.06
C LYS A 53 -2.04 52.39 78.67
N PRO A 54 -3.30 51.90 78.72
CA PRO A 54 -4.47 52.68 78.33
C PRO A 54 -4.60 54.05 78.98
N SER A 55 -4.28 54.17 80.26
CA SER A 55 -4.34 55.47 81.03
C SER A 55 -3.33 56.51 80.51
N ASN A 56 -2.20 56.06 79.82
CA ASN A 56 -1.20 56.96 79.24
C ASN A 56 -1.46 57.24 77.79
N ILE A 57 -2.58 56.77 77.23
CA ILE A 57 -3.04 56.97 75.84
C ILE A 57 -4.41 57.66 75.94
N LEU A 58 -4.45 58.98 75.87
CA LEU A 58 -5.70 59.71 75.83
C LEU A 58 -6.17 59.98 74.41
N VAL A 59 -7.47 59.74 74.19
CA VAL A 59 -8.09 60.11 72.91
C VAL A 59 -8.91 61.34 73.07
N THR A 60 -8.66 62.40 72.33
CA THR A 60 -9.34 63.69 72.35
C THR A 60 -10.79 63.53 71.79
N ALA A 61 -11.61 64.53 71.98
CA ALA A 61 -12.97 64.55 71.43
C ALA A 61 -13.01 64.40 69.93
N ASP A 62 -11.94 64.84 69.23
CA ASP A 62 -11.78 64.70 67.78
C ASP A 62 -11.30 63.30 67.36
N GLY A 63 -11.15 62.34 68.27
CA GLY A 63 -10.74 60.94 67.97
C GLY A 63 -9.23 60.81 67.77
N ILE A 64 -8.41 61.81 68.08
CA ILE A 64 -6.97 61.77 67.89
C ILE A 64 -6.30 61.22 69.20
N PRO A 65 -5.58 60.10 69.10
CA PRO A 65 -4.88 59.57 70.28
C PRO A 65 -3.59 60.35 70.51
N LYS A 66 -3.38 60.73 71.79
CA LYS A 66 -2.19 61.39 72.34
C LYS A 66 -1.49 60.48 73.33
N LEU A 67 -0.18 60.32 73.18
CA LEU A 67 0.60 59.53 74.13
C LEU A 67 1.22 60.40 75.18
N LEU A 68 0.97 60.06 76.49
CA LEU A 68 1.42 60.82 77.62
C LEU A 68 2.56 60.05 78.36
N ASP A 69 3.33 60.82 79.19
CA ASP A 69 4.21 60.33 80.25
C ASP A 69 5.25 59.29 79.75
N PHE A 70 6.16 59.76 78.93
CA PHE A 70 7.34 58.97 78.63
C PHE A 70 8.09 58.70 79.90
N GLY A 71 8.14 57.53 80.39
CA GLY A 71 8.69 57.07 81.71
C GLY A 71 9.92 57.83 82.29
N ILE A 72 9.77 59.17 82.26
CA ILE A 72 10.82 60.17 82.68
C ILE A 72 11.21 59.96 84.13
N ALA A 73 10.30 59.58 84.98
CA ALA A 73 10.58 59.36 86.41
C ALA A 73 11.66 58.27 86.66
N LYS A 74 11.88 57.39 85.71
CA LYS A 74 12.96 56.33 85.80
C LYS A 74 14.32 56.82 85.34
N ILE A 75 14.42 57.96 84.68
CA ILE A 75 15.65 58.51 84.16
C ILE A 75 16.33 59.40 85.27
N LEU A 76 15.58 59.83 86.26
CA LEU A 76 16.01 60.85 87.19
C LEU A 76 16.59 60.24 88.52
N ASP A 77 16.64 58.90 88.67
CA ASP A 77 17.29 58.28 89.81
C ASP A 77 18.42 57.35 89.42
N PRO A 78 19.67 57.92 89.33
CA PRO A 78 20.88 57.16 88.94
C PRO A 78 21.51 56.36 90.09
N SER A 79 21.00 56.49 91.26
CA SER A 79 21.57 55.83 92.47
C SER A 79 20.90 54.47 92.71
N GLY A 80 21.54 53.42 92.21
CA GLY A 80 21.12 52.00 92.25
C GLY A 80 21.02 51.42 93.71
N THR A 81 20.10 51.90 94.49
CA THR A 81 19.78 51.30 95.78
C THR A 81 18.28 51.17 95.97
N ALA A 82 17.61 50.46 95.12
CA ALA A 82 16.22 50.09 95.37
C ALA A 82 15.75 48.92 94.50
N GLN A 83 16.31 47.74 94.76
CA GLN A 83 15.69 46.54 94.30
C GLN A 83 14.28 46.25 94.86
N THR A 84 13.89 46.98 95.92
CA THR A 84 12.61 46.79 96.59
C THR A 84 11.58 47.87 96.30
N THR A 85 11.92 49.01 95.68
CA THR A 85 10.98 50.10 95.39
C THR A 85 10.47 50.14 93.99
N ILE A 86 11.12 49.39 93.09
CA ILE A 86 10.77 49.33 91.70
C ILE A 86 9.46 48.58 91.45
N THR A 87 9.08 47.65 92.31
CA THR A 87 7.85 46.84 92.18
C THR A 87 6.57 47.60 92.55
N MET A 88 6.66 48.78 93.26
CA MET A 88 5.45 49.55 93.64
C MET A 88 5.04 50.71 92.72
N ALA A 89 5.90 51.03 91.68
CA ALA A 89 5.63 52.17 90.79
C ALA A 89 5.21 51.78 89.34
N MET A 90 5.07 50.52 89.08
CA MET A 90 4.64 50.04 87.75
C MET A 90 3.20 49.52 87.85
N THR A 91 2.39 49.73 86.81
CA THR A 91 1.16 48.99 86.58
C THR A 91 1.62 47.70 85.95
N PRO A 92 1.74 46.56 86.65
CA PRO A 92 2.50 45.41 86.23
C PRO A 92 1.81 44.68 85.05
N GLU A 93 0.54 44.94 84.81
CA GLU A 93 -0.29 44.28 83.76
C GLU A 93 0.17 44.54 82.32
N TYR A 94 0.88 45.66 82.06
CA TYR A 94 1.38 46.04 80.71
C TYR A 94 2.90 45.91 80.58
N ALA A 95 3.56 45.53 81.68
CA ALA A 95 4.99 45.37 81.67
C ALA A 95 5.49 44.19 80.80
N SER A 96 6.59 44.39 80.07
CA SER A 96 7.21 43.30 79.31
C SER A 96 8.00 42.34 80.21
N PRO A 97 8.25 41.10 79.80
CA PRO A 97 9.03 40.13 80.57
C PRO A 97 10.41 40.66 81.00
N GLU A 98 11.09 41.39 80.09
CA GLU A 98 12.40 42.01 80.40
C GLU A 98 12.28 43.14 81.45
N GLN A 99 11.20 43.87 81.45
CA GLN A 99 10.94 44.87 82.53
C GLN A 99 10.70 44.20 83.86
N VAL A 100 9.96 43.11 83.89
CA VAL A 100 9.68 42.35 85.12
C VAL A 100 10.95 41.68 85.62
N ARG A 101 11.84 41.23 84.75
CA ARG A 101 13.12 40.60 85.16
C ARG A 101 14.22 41.59 85.40
N GLY A 102 14.04 42.88 85.09
CA GLY A 102 15.10 43.88 85.25
C GLY A 102 16.21 43.79 84.17
N GLU A 103 15.90 43.17 83.00
CA GLU A 103 16.80 43.04 81.90
C GLU A 103 16.91 44.36 81.07
N ALA A 104 17.81 44.33 80.00
CA ALA A 104 17.96 45.52 79.18
C ALA A 104 16.68 45.89 78.40
N ILE A 105 16.26 47.14 78.55
CA ILE A 105 15.08 47.70 77.91
C ILE A 105 15.41 48.18 76.48
N THR A 106 14.67 47.73 75.56
CA THR A 106 14.80 48.05 74.09
C THR A 106 13.45 48.53 73.52
N THR A 107 13.43 48.95 72.25
CA THR A 107 12.20 49.26 71.51
C THR A 107 11.21 48.09 71.45
N ALA A 108 11.69 46.84 71.58
CA ALA A 108 10.87 45.63 71.65
C ALA A 108 10.01 45.55 72.93
N THR A 109 10.40 46.29 74.00
CA THR A 109 9.63 46.46 75.24
C THR A 109 8.29 47.12 74.93
N ASP A 110 8.35 48.24 74.19
CA ASP A 110 7.14 49.00 73.80
C ASP A 110 6.28 48.22 72.88
N VAL A 111 6.88 47.39 71.92
CA VAL A 111 6.15 46.50 71.08
C VAL A 111 5.31 45.48 71.90
N TYR A 112 5.89 44.93 72.97
CA TYR A 112 5.17 44.05 73.89
C TYR A 112 3.97 44.75 74.59
N SER A 113 4.22 45.91 75.21
CA SER A 113 3.22 46.69 75.91
C SER A 113 2.07 47.13 74.97
N LEU A 114 2.40 47.56 73.77
CA LEU A 114 1.42 47.80 72.68
C LEU A 114 0.66 46.51 72.31
N GLY A 115 1.29 45.35 72.29
CA GLY A 115 0.65 44.04 72.09
C GLY A 115 -0.39 43.73 73.15
N VAL A 116 -0.08 44.05 74.47
CA VAL A 116 -1.00 43.89 75.56
C VAL A 116 -2.17 44.87 75.42
N VAL A 117 -1.89 46.14 75.08
CA VAL A 117 -2.94 47.16 74.88
C VAL A 117 -3.86 46.73 73.71
N LEU A 118 -3.30 46.29 72.62
CA LEU A 118 -4.08 45.81 71.50
C LEU A 118 -4.94 44.58 71.85
N TYR A 119 -4.38 43.64 72.62
CA TYR A 119 -5.10 42.48 73.10
C TYR A 119 -6.36 42.93 73.91
N GLN A 120 -6.17 43.89 74.83
CA GLN A 120 -7.24 44.40 75.64
C GLN A 120 -8.29 45.17 74.78
N LEU A 121 -7.85 46.01 73.89
CA LEU A 121 -8.74 46.73 72.95
C LEU A 121 -9.60 45.78 72.11
N LEU A 122 -9.05 44.62 71.72
CA LEU A 122 -9.77 43.67 70.91
C LEU A 122 -10.70 42.76 71.73
N THR A 123 -10.24 42.30 72.88
CA THR A 123 -10.97 41.31 73.70
C THR A 123 -11.81 41.93 74.79
N GLY A 124 -11.37 43.07 75.39
CA GLY A 124 -11.92 43.69 76.61
C GLY A 124 -11.32 43.08 77.85
N TYR A 125 -10.37 42.19 77.77
CA TYR A 125 -9.78 41.51 78.92
C TYR A 125 -8.25 41.63 78.89
N SER A 126 -7.63 41.61 80.07
CA SER A 126 -6.18 41.48 80.21
C SER A 126 -5.76 40.09 79.83
N PRO A 127 -4.64 39.93 79.00
CA PRO A 127 -4.15 38.62 78.60
C PRO A 127 -3.74 37.71 79.77
N TYR A 128 -3.52 38.28 80.94
CA TYR A 128 -3.14 37.55 82.13
C TYR A 128 -4.17 37.74 83.33
N GLY A 129 -5.27 38.43 83.06
CA GLY A 129 -6.31 38.68 84.00
C GLY A 129 -7.19 37.49 84.33
N GLY A 130 -7.32 37.08 85.48
CA GLY A 130 -8.28 36.07 85.99
C GLY A 130 -7.61 34.79 86.53
N THR A 131 -6.30 34.69 86.49
CA THR A 131 -5.58 33.56 87.10
C THR A 131 -4.64 33.95 88.23
N THR A 132 -4.56 35.25 88.60
CA THR A 132 -3.51 35.74 89.43
C THR A 132 -4.16 36.67 90.54
N SER A 133 -4.00 36.27 91.81
CA SER A 133 -4.51 37.02 92.98
C SER A 133 -3.43 37.92 93.60
N THR A 134 -2.14 37.71 93.18
CA THR A 134 -1.04 38.46 93.82
C THR A 134 -0.14 39.08 92.78
N PRO A 135 0.55 40.19 93.02
CA PRO A 135 1.51 40.81 92.06
C PRO A 135 2.62 39.88 91.67
N HIS A 136 3.00 38.92 92.49
CA HIS A 136 4.04 37.93 92.19
C HIS A 136 3.59 36.87 91.12
N GLU A 137 2.36 36.41 91.31
CA GLU A 137 1.78 35.49 90.30
C GLU A 137 1.61 36.16 88.97
N LEU A 138 1.22 37.38 88.86
CA LEU A 138 1.13 38.18 87.69
C LEU A 138 2.50 38.34 87.03
N ALA A 139 3.54 38.65 87.73
CA ALA A 139 4.91 38.74 87.25
C ALA A 139 5.39 37.44 86.70
N ARG A 140 5.05 36.33 87.38
CA ARG A 140 5.36 34.99 86.82
C ARG A 140 4.58 34.65 85.56
N ALA A 141 3.30 35.01 85.49
CA ALA A 141 2.49 34.79 84.31
C ALA A 141 3.01 35.56 83.05
N ILE A 142 3.46 36.80 83.24
CA ILE A 142 4.03 37.66 82.24
C ILE A 142 5.34 37.02 81.68
N CYS A 143 6.14 36.43 82.55
CA CYS A 143 7.44 35.87 82.15
C CYS A 143 7.38 34.47 81.56
N GLU A 144 6.43 33.62 82.06
CA GLU A 144 6.44 32.18 81.76
C GLU A 144 5.24 31.71 80.91
N HIS A 145 4.05 32.34 81.08
CA HIS A 145 2.86 31.82 80.38
C HIS A 145 2.62 32.55 79.07
N GLU A 146 2.47 31.77 78.01
CA GLU A 146 2.02 32.32 76.74
C GLU A 146 0.59 32.84 76.83
N PRO A 147 0.28 34.04 76.34
CA PRO A 147 -1.07 34.58 76.38
C PRO A 147 -2.01 33.75 75.46
N GLU A 148 -3.25 33.59 75.92
CA GLU A 148 -4.27 32.95 75.11
C GLU A 148 -4.53 33.76 73.83
N ARG A 149 -4.94 33.08 72.80
CA ARG A 149 -5.35 33.75 71.55
C ARG A 149 -6.54 34.67 71.79
N PRO A 150 -6.54 35.90 71.34
CA PRO A 150 -7.67 36.82 71.44
C PRO A 150 -9.02 36.16 71.08
N SER A 151 -9.05 35.37 69.97
CA SER A 151 -10.23 34.66 69.52
C SER A 151 -10.73 33.59 70.50
N THR A 152 -9.85 33.01 71.30
CA THR A 152 -10.17 31.96 72.30
C THR A 152 -10.61 32.55 73.63
N ALA A 153 -9.95 33.62 74.02
CA ALA A 153 -10.22 34.31 75.33
C ALA A 153 -11.68 34.75 75.46
N ILE A 154 -12.29 35.20 74.42
CA ILE A 154 -13.70 35.62 74.35
C ILE A 154 -14.66 34.48 74.71
N LEU A 155 -14.35 33.21 74.40
CA LEU A 155 -15.23 32.05 74.64
C LEU A 155 -15.30 31.65 76.16
N LYS A 156 -14.22 31.83 76.85
CA LYS A 156 -14.16 31.44 78.32
C LYS A 156 -15.03 32.28 79.23
N THR A 157 -15.37 33.46 78.80
CA THR A 157 -16.23 34.34 79.54
C THR A 157 -17.69 33.94 79.52
N GLU A 158 -18.17 33.39 78.49
CA GLU A 158 -19.56 32.83 78.41
C GLU A 158 -19.74 31.63 79.37
N ALA A 159 -18.71 30.83 79.55
CA ALA A 159 -18.76 29.66 80.45
C ALA A 159 -18.66 30.05 81.90
N ARG A 160 -18.10 31.26 82.28
CA ARG A 160 -18.01 31.74 83.61
C ARG A 160 -19.23 32.54 84.11
N SER A 161 -20.05 33.07 83.20
CA SER A 161 -21.25 33.83 83.51
C SER A 161 -22.45 32.99 83.97
N SER A 162 -22.31 31.70 84.05
CA SER A 162 -23.39 30.77 84.42
C SER A 162 -23.34 30.28 85.87
N GLY A 163 -22.44 30.80 86.71
CA GLY A 163 -22.42 30.37 88.12
C GLY A 163 -21.30 30.94 88.98
N GLU A 164 -21.26 32.20 89.30
CA GLU A 164 -20.85 32.82 90.57
C GLU A 164 -20.73 34.33 90.43
N ARG A 165 -21.23 35.09 91.37
CA ARG A 165 -21.16 36.57 91.52
C ARG A 165 -19.72 36.99 91.82
N VAL A 166 -19.07 37.68 90.90
CA VAL A 166 -17.92 38.58 91.19
C VAL A 166 -18.01 39.80 90.30
N PRO A 167 -17.52 41.01 90.73
CA PRO A 167 -18.09 42.29 90.35
C PRO A 167 -17.76 42.76 88.93
N THR A 168 -18.81 43.21 88.29
CA THR A 168 -18.95 44.32 87.38
C THR A 168 -17.74 44.75 86.57
N VAL A 169 -17.61 44.13 85.33
CA VAL A 169 -17.28 44.88 84.12
C VAL A 169 -18.51 44.77 83.23
N PRO A 170 -18.95 45.80 82.50
CA PRO A 170 -20.29 45.83 81.94
C PRO A 170 -20.39 44.84 80.78
N GLN A 171 -21.36 43.95 80.73
CA GLN A 171 -21.80 43.12 79.63
C GLN A 171 -22.04 43.95 78.34
N ALA A 172 -22.12 45.26 78.47
CA ALA A 172 -22.20 46.18 77.32
C ALA A 172 -20.93 46.23 76.41
N ALA A 173 -19.74 45.91 76.94
CA ALA A 173 -18.50 46.05 76.20
C ALA A 173 -18.32 44.97 75.07
N GLY A 174 -18.91 43.79 75.24
CA GLY A 174 -18.84 42.74 74.20
C GLY A 174 -19.71 43.02 72.98
N HIS A 175 -20.86 43.63 73.17
CA HIS A 175 -21.77 44.00 72.10
C HIS A 175 -21.32 45.20 71.27
N ALA A 176 -20.42 46.04 71.81
CA ALA A 176 -19.89 47.18 71.09
C ALA A 176 -18.84 46.82 70.05
N ARG A 177 -18.05 45.74 70.24
CA ARG A 177 -16.93 45.34 69.38
C ARG A 177 -17.41 44.65 68.15
N GLU A 178 -18.39 43.74 68.24
CA GLU A 178 -19.12 43.09 67.15
C GLU A 178 -20.50 42.64 67.65
N ARG A 179 -21.50 42.62 66.77
CA ARG A 179 -22.92 42.34 67.11
C ARG A 179 -23.19 40.98 67.78
N SER A 180 -22.21 40.06 67.78
CA SER A 180 -22.28 38.79 68.46
C SER A 180 -20.90 38.21 68.80
N PRO A 181 -20.73 37.47 69.89
CA PRO A 181 -19.45 36.81 70.24
C PRO A 181 -18.89 35.90 69.18
N ALA A 182 -19.75 35.15 68.46
CA ALA A 182 -19.33 34.26 67.41
C ALA A 182 -18.78 35.01 66.17
N ARG A 183 -19.26 36.20 65.86
CA ARG A 183 -18.71 37.08 64.83
C ARG A 183 -17.38 37.68 65.31
N LEU A 184 -17.29 38.14 66.51
CA LEU A 184 -16.04 38.66 67.07
C LEU A 184 -14.94 37.61 67.02
N ARG A 185 -15.24 36.39 67.48
CA ARG A 185 -14.30 35.26 67.36
C ARG A 185 -13.80 35.04 65.94
N ARG A 186 -14.71 34.96 64.96
CA ARG A 186 -14.32 34.80 63.57
C ARG A 186 -13.48 35.94 63.04
N ARG A 187 -13.70 37.14 63.48
CA ARG A 187 -12.95 38.33 63.12
C ARG A 187 -11.55 38.34 63.68
N LEU A 188 -11.38 37.88 64.92
CA LEU A 188 -10.11 37.82 65.62
C LEU A 188 -9.26 36.59 65.18
N ALA A 189 -9.94 35.50 64.86
CA ALA A 189 -9.26 34.27 64.54
C ALA A 189 -8.39 34.44 63.29
N GLY A 190 -7.17 33.95 63.34
CA GLY A 190 -6.20 33.94 62.20
C GLY A 190 -5.23 35.12 62.25
N ASP A 191 -5.39 36.14 61.45
CA ASP A 191 -4.43 37.23 61.32
C ASP A 191 -4.27 38.01 62.60
N LEU A 192 -5.35 38.44 63.23
CA LEU A 192 -5.30 39.27 64.46
C LEU A 192 -4.75 38.45 65.60
N ASP A 193 -5.11 37.15 65.73
CA ASP A 193 -4.47 36.27 66.70
C ASP A 193 -2.96 36.23 66.54
N ASN A 194 -2.50 36.03 65.32
CA ASN A 194 -1.06 35.92 65.02
C ASN A 194 -0.34 37.25 65.23
N ILE A 195 -0.96 38.39 64.84
CA ILE A 195 -0.38 39.73 65.02
C ILE A 195 -0.19 40.03 66.52
N VAL A 196 -1.22 39.83 67.32
CA VAL A 196 -1.14 40.12 68.76
C VAL A 196 -0.15 39.19 69.47
N LEU A 197 -0.25 37.87 69.17
CA LEU A 197 0.66 36.92 69.81
C LEU A 197 2.12 37.09 69.38
N LYS A 198 2.38 37.55 68.16
CA LYS A 198 3.77 37.89 67.70
C LYS A 198 4.29 39.10 68.50
N ALA A 199 3.50 40.13 68.68
CA ALA A 199 3.92 41.30 69.48
C ALA A 199 4.21 40.89 70.92
N MET A 200 3.44 39.94 71.51
CA MET A 200 3.55 39.49 72.88
C MET A 200 4.49 38.30 73.14
N ARG A 201 5.35 37.92 72.16
CA ARG A 201 6.38 36.87 72.38
C ARG A 201 7.28 37.20 73.52
N LYS A 202 7.64 36.19 74.30
CA LYS A 202 8.43 36.43 75.53
C LYS A 202 9.84 36.89 75.17
N GLU A 203 10.44 36.30 74.16
CA GLU A 203 11.76 36.68 73.67
C GLU A 203 11.65 37.92 72.78
N PRO A 204 12.36 39.04 73.08
CA PRO A 204 12.30 40.29 72.33
C PRO A 204 12.64 40.10 70.80
N PRO A 205 13.65 39.29 70.40
CA PRO A 205 13.95 39.09 69.00
C PRO A 205 12.86 38.36 68.15
N ARG A 206 11.92 37.71 68.84
CA ARG A 206 10.81 37.00 68.19
C ARG A 206 9.56 37.85 67.96
N ARG A 207 9.57 39.07 68.50
CA ARG A 207 8.53 40.09 68.30
C ARG A 207 8.70 40.77 66.95
N TYR A 208 7.95 41.80 66.72
CA TYR A 208 8.22 42.68 65.57
C TYR A 208 9.50 43.46 65.81
N ALA A 209 10.33 43.63 64.76
CA ALA A 209 11.59 44.35 64.87
C ALA A 209 11.41 45.85 65.11
N SER A 210 10.25 46.41 64.74
CA SER A 210 9.86 47.78 64.99
C SER A 210 8.34 47.90 65.20
N VAL A 211 7.88 48.97 65.86
CA VAL A 211 6.45 49.26 65.93
C VAL A 211 5.82 49.52 64.55
N GLU A 212 6.62 50.02 63.62
CA GLU A 212 6.17 50.21 62.25
C GLU A 212 5.78 48.90 61.61
N GLN A 213 6.62 47.83 61.73
CA GLN A 213 6.28 46.49 61.24
C GLN A 213 5.01 45.92 61.90
N PHE A 214 4.81 46.23 63.18
CA PHE A 214 3.59 45.84 63.84
C PHE A 214 2.35 46.58 63.31
N ALA A 215 2.45 47.92 63.11
CA ALA A 215 1.40 48.70 62.45
C ALA A 215 1.15 48.28 60.99
N GLU A 216 2.20 47.90 60.25
CA GLU A 216 2.11 47.43 58.90
C GLU A 216 1.33 46.06 58.78
N ASP A 217 1.54 45.15 59.68
CA ASP A 217 0.78 43.90 59.71
C ASP A 217 -0.72 44.16 60.07
N ILE A 218 -0.99 45.12 60.88
CA ILE A 218 -2.38 45.54 61.11
C ILE A 218 -2.98 46.18 59.84
N HIS A 219 -2.20 47.01 59.17
CA HIS A 219 -2.63 47.60 57.88
C HIS A 219 -2.93 46.51 56.81
N ARG A 220 -2.02 45.58 56.72
CA ARG A 220 -2.18 44.44 55.76
C ARG A 220 -3.46 43.65 56.10
N HIS A 221 -3.74 43.41 57.36
CA HIS A 221 -4.96 42.77 57.77
C HIS A 221 -6.21 43.54 57.30
N LEU A 222 -6.21 44.90 57.56
CA LEU A 222 -7.32 45.75 57.15
C LEU A 222 -7.55 45.75 55.62
N GLU A 223 -6.47 45.73 54.85
CA GLU A 223 -6.49 45.66 53.33
C GLU A 223 -6.70 44.22 52.78
N GLY A 224 -6.84 43.24 53.66
CA GLY A 224 -7.03 41.85 53.30
C GLY A 224 -5.77 41.23 52.65
N LEU A 225 -4.61 41.83 52.87
CA LEU A 225 -3.31 41.32 52.39
C LEU A 225 -2.76 40.25 53.37
N PRO A 226 -1.85 39.38 52.91
CA PRO A 226 -1.16 38.46 53.80
C PRO A 226 -0.34 39.19 54.84
N VAL A 227 -0.48 38.81 56.12
CA VAL A 227 0.27 39.41 57.26
C VAL A 227 1.57 38.62 57.48
N THR A 228 2.65 39.31 57.92
CA THR A 228 3.93 38.72 58.25
C THR A 228 3.94 37.81 59.47
N ALA A 229 2.96 38.01 60.37
CA ALA A 229 2.74 37.18 61.57
C ALA A 229 2.16 35.81 61.27
N ALA A 230 1.57 35.62 60.12
CA ALA A 230 1.02 34.31 59.65
C ALA A 230 2.08 33.46 59.01
N PRO A 231 2.02 32.10 59.09
CA PRO A 231 2.90 31.19 58.29
C PRO A 231 2.76 31.44 56.80
N ASP A 232 3.89 31.51 56.07
CA ASP A 232 3.92 31.74 54.63
C ASP A 232 3.57 30.44 53.88
N SER A 233 2.31 30.28 53.50
CA SER A 233 1.83 29.15 52.71
C SER A 233 1.15 29.64 51.43
N LEU A 234 1.35 28.88 50.32
CA LEU A 234 0.70 29.17 49.03
C LEU A 234 -0.82 29.20 49.17
N GLY A 235 -1.41 28.30 49.98
CA GLY A 235 -2.85 28.26 50.21
C GLY A 235 -3.39 29.51 50.91
N TYR A 236 -2.65 30.06 51.91
CA TYR A 236 -3.03 31.29 52.59
C TYR A 236 -3.01 32.51 51.65
N ARG A 237 -1.93 32.62 50.82
CA ARG A 237 -1.80 33.69 49.81
C ARG A 237 -2.90 33.59 48.76
N ALA A 238 -3.12 32.37 48.21
CA ALA A 238 -4.16 32.13 47.20
C ALA A 238 -5.57 32.47 47.75
N ASN A 239 -5.87 32.07 48.97
CA ASN A 239 -7.17 32.39 49.58
C ASN A 239 -7.39 33.89 49.73
N LYS A 240 -6.36 34.64 50.17
CA LYS A 240 -6.41 36.11 50.27
C LYS A 240 -6.60 36.76 48.90
N PHE A 241 -5.86 36.24 47.84
CA PHE A 241 -5.99 36.71 46.46
C PHE A 241 -7.41 36.47 45.91
N VAL A 242 -7.91 35.23 46.06
CA VAL A 242 -9.25 34.85 45.55
C VAL A 242 -10.35 35.69 46.23
N ARG A 243 -10.24 35.94 47.55
CA ARG A 243 -11.21 36.79 48.25
C ARG A 243 -11.20 38.24 47.80
N ARG A 244 -10.01 38.78 47.49
CA ARG A 244 -9.87 40.16 47.00
C ARG A 244 -10.30 40.34 45.55
N HIS A 245 -10.06 39.32 44.73
CA HIS A 245 -10.33 39.35 43.28
C HIS A 245 -11.43 38.35 42.87
N SER A 246 -12.41 38.14 43.70
CA SER A 246 -13.41 37.07 43.52
C SER A 246 -14.14 37.12 42.19
N VAL A 247 -14.49 38.29 41.69
CA VAL A 247 -15.17 38.46 40.39
C VAL A 247 -14.25 38.12 39.22
N GLY A 248 -12.99 38.58 39.28
CA GLY A 248 -12.00 38.25 38.22
C GLY A 248 -11.66 36.77 38.16
N VAL A 249 -11.49 36.13 39.35
CA VAL A 249 -11.23 34.69 39.43
C VAL A 249 -12.43 33.88 38.95
N ALA A 250 -13.65 34.27 39.29
CA ALA A 250 -14.87 33.60 38.80
C ALA A 250 -15.01 33.74 37.26
N ALA A 251 -14.75 34.93 36.71
CA ALA A 251 -14.79 35.18 35.28
C ALA A 251 -13.74 34.33 34.53
N THR A 252 -12.50 34.30 35.02
CA THR A 252 -11.41 33.51 34.42
C THR A 252 -11.73 32.01 34.49
N ALA A 253 -12.26 31.53 35.61
CA ALA A 253 -12.65 30.13 35.74
C ALA A 253 -13.77 29.75 34.74
N LEU A 254 -14.76 30.65 34.57
CA LEU A 254 -15.82 30.44 33.59
C LEU A 254 -15.28 30.40 32.17
N ILE A 255 -14.38 31.32 31.79
CA ILE A 255 -13.73 31.33 30.47
C ILE A 255 -12.96 30.02 30.23
N VAL A 256 -12.15 29.60 31.19
CA VAL A 256 -11.37 28.34 31.07
C VAL A 256 -12.30 27.14 30.94
N LEU A 257 -13.38 27.07 31.71
CA LEU A 257 -14.36 25.98 31.58
C LEU A 257 -15.08 26.00 30.23
N THR A 258 -15.40 27.18 29.70
CA THR A 258 -16.05 27.30 28.39
C THR A 258 -15.10 26.87 27.27
N VAL A 259 -13.83 27.31 27.35
CA VAL A 259 -12.80 26.91 26.37
C VAL A 259 -12.53 25.41 26.45
N LEU A 260 -12.37 24.84 27.63
CA LEU A 260 -12.18 23.41 27.83
C LEU A 260 -13.39 22.61 27.34
N GLY A 261 -14.58 23.08 27.61
CA GLY A 261 -15.83 22.49 27.12
C GLY A 261 -15.92 22.53 25.61
N GLY A 262 -15.58 23.66 24.99
CA GLY A 262 -15.51 23.80 23.53
C GLY A 262 -14.48 22.90 22.89
N VAL A 263 -13.26 22.85 23.44
CA VAL A 263 -12.18 21.98 22.94
C VAL A 263 -12.56 20.50 23.07
N THR A 264 -13.12 20.10 24.23
CA THR A 264 -13.55 18.71 24.43
C THR A 264 -14.71 18.33 23.51
N ALA A 265 -15.65 19.23 23.26
CA ALA A 265 -16.76 18.99 22.32
C ALA A 265 -16.23 18.83 20.88
N THR A 266 -15.36 19.72 20.42
CA THR A 266 -14.75 19.64 19.05
C THR A 266 -13.88 18.41 18.87
N VAL A 267 -13.07 18.05 19.87
CA VAL A 267 -12.26 16.82 19.81
C VAL A 267 -13.14 15.58 19.76
N ARG A 268 -14.20 15.55 20.57
CA ARG A 268 -15.16 14.43 20.59
C ARG A 268 -15.92 14.32 19.25
N GLU A 269 -16.35 15.42 18.70
CA GLU A 269 -17.04 15.46 17.41
C GLU A 269 -16.11 15.00 16.26
N ALA A 270 -14.85 15.47 16.27
CA ALA A 270 -13.83 14.98 15.33
C ALA A 270 -13.52 13.49 15.50
N GLN A 271 -13.49 12.98 16.72
CA GLN A 271 -13.32 11.53 16.95
C GLN A 271 -14.51 10.72 16.46
N ILE A 272 -15.74 11.19 16.72
CA ILE A 272 -16.96 10.53 16.23
C ILE A 272 -16.99 10.54 14.70
N ALA A 273 -16.70 11.67 14.07
CA ALA A 273 -16.63 11.79 12.60
C ALA A 273 -15.57 10.85 12.00
N ARG A 274 -14.37 10.79 12.59
CA ARG A 274 -13.32 9.84 12.17
C ARG A 274 -13.78 8.39 12.33
N ALA A 275 -14.35 8.04 13.48
CA ALA A 275 -14.85 6.70 13.74
C ALA A 275 -16.00 6.30 12.79
N GLN A 276 -16.89 7.22 12.45
CA GLN A 276 -17.94 7.00 11.45
C GLN A 276 -17.36 6.82 10.05
N ARG A 277 -16.38 7.66 9.67
CA ARG A 277 -15.68 7.54 8.39
C ARG A 277 -14.95 6.19 8.29
N THR A 278 -14.19 5.81 9.31
CA THR A 278 -13.50 4.51 9.33
C THR A 278 -14.47 3.32 9.29
N ARG A 279 -15.63 3.44 9.95
CA ARG A 279 -16.67 2.41 9.87
C ARG A 279 -17.32 2.35 8.49
N ALA A 280 -17.57 3.49 7.86
CA ALA A 280 -18.11 3.56 6.51
C ALA A 280 -17.10 2.98 5.50
N GLU A 281 -15.82 3.37 5.59
CA GLU A 281 -14.74 2.82 4.77
C GLU A 281 -14.57 1.31 4.97
N LYS A 282 -14.66 0.83 6.22
CA LYS A 282 -14.62 -0.61 6.50
C LYS A 282 -15.80 -1.35 5.89
N ARG A 283 -17.02 -0.84 6.08
CA ARG A 283 -18.23 -1.45 5.48
C ARG A 283 -18.16 -1.44 3.96
N PHE A 284 -17.70 -0.34 3.38
CA PHE A 284 -17.49 -0.25 1.93
C PHE A 284 -16.49 -1.30 1.45
N ASN A 285 -15.35 -1.45 2.14
CA ASN A 285 -14.35 -2.47 1.84
C ASN A 285 -14.86 -3.90 2.05
N ASP A 286 -15.68 -4.14 3.06
CA ASP A 286 -16.29 -5.46 3.31
C ASP A 286 -17.29 -5.82 2.19
N VAL A 287 -18.13 -4.87 1.77
CA VAL A 287 -19.06 -5.04 0.63
C VAL A 287 -18.27 -5.26 -0.66
N ARG A 288 -17.20 -4.51 -0.89
CA ARG A 288 -16.33 -4.65 -2.06
C ARG A 288 -15.66 -6.04 -2.10
N LYS A 289 -15.13 -6.52 -0.97
CA LYS A 289 -14.58 -7.88 -0.88
C LYS A 289 -15.62 -8.95 -1.14
N LEU A 290 -16.82 -8.79 -0.58
CA LEU A 290 -17.94 -9.71 -0.82
C LEU A 290 -18.33 -9.70 -2.30
N ALA A 291 -18.44 -8.53 -2.92
CA ALA A 291 -18.73 -8.40 -4.33
C ALA A 291 -17.66 -9.08 -5.20
N ASN A 292 -16.36 -8.86 -4.92
CA ASN A 292 -15.27 -9.52 -5.62
C ASN A 292 -15.32 -11.05 -5.45
N SER A 293 -15.58 -11.56 -4.24
CA SER A 293 -15.69 -12.99 -4.00
C SER A 293 -16.92 -13.59 -4.73
N LEU A 294 -18.06 -12.92 -4.69
CA LEU A 294 -19.25 -13.34 -5.42
C LEU A 294 -19.04 -13.33 -6.95
N MET A 295 -18.32 -12.33 -7.46
CA MET A 295 -18.07 -12.18 -8.88
C MET A 295 -17.06 -13.19 -9.42
N PHE A 296 -15.99 -13.49 -8.67
CA PHE A 296 -14.86 -14.30 -9.15
C PHE A 296 -14.81 -15.69 -8.53
N ASP A 297 -14.83 -15.82 -7.19
CA ASP A 297 -14.70 -17.13 -6.54
C ASP A 297 -15.91 -18.05 -6.84
N ILE A 298 -17.13 -17.49 -6.86
CA ILE A 298 -18.32 -18.26 -7.22
C ILE A 298 -18.29 -18.59 -8.71
N HIS A 299 -17.91 -17.62 -9.56
CA HIS A 299 -17.76 -17.88 -10.99
C HIS A 299 -16.82 -19.06 -11.23
N ASP A 300 -15.62 -19.05 -10.63
CA ASP A 300 -14.63 -20.11 -10.79
C ASP A 300 -15.14 -21.46 -10.29
N SER A 301 -15.89 -21.45 -9.19
CA SER A 301 -16.49 -22.66 -8.62
C SER A 301 -17.53 -23.31 -9.54
N VAL A 302 -18.23 -22.53 -10.35
CA VAL A 302 -19.29 -23.02 -11.26
C VAL A 302 -18.82 -23.09 -12.72
N ALA A 303 -17.62 -22.60 -13.04
CA ALA A 303 -17.12 -22.46 -14.40
C ALA A 303 -17.17 -23.77 -15.21
N ASN A 304 -16.84 -24.89 -14.54
CA ASN A 304 -16.76 -26.21 -15.14
C ASN A 304 -18.02 -27.09 -14.91
N LEU A 305 -19.08 -26.52 -14.30
CA LEU A 305 -20.30 -27.28 -14.08
C LEU A 305 -21.19 -27.30 -15.34
N PRO A 306 -21.66 -28.46 -15.79
CA PRO A 306 -22.59 -28.54 -16.90
C PRO A 306 -23.87 -27.71 -16.65
N GLY A 307 -24.25 -26.87 -17.62
CA GLY A 307 -25.43 -26.02 -17.52
C GLY A 307 -25.23 -24.71 -16.73
N SER A 308 -24.03 -24.37 -16.31
CA SER A 308 -23.74 -23.16 -15.53
C SER A 308 -23.77 -21.85 -16.36
N THR A 309 -23.77 -21.92 -17.69
CA THR A 309 -23.67 -20.75 -18.58
C THR A 309 -24.69 -19.63 -18.26
N PRO A 310 -25.99 -19.89 -17.99
CA PRO A 310 -26.93 -18.84 -17.64
C PRO A 310 -26.58 -18.14 -16.31
N ALA A 311 -26.14 -18.92 -15.30
CA ALA A 311 -25.73 -18.36 -14.00
C ALA A 311 -24.46 -17.49 -14.14
N ARG A 312 -23.47 -17.94 -14.92
CA ARG A 312 -22.25 -17.18 -15.22
C ARG A 312 -22.57 -15.88 -15.97
N LYS A 313 -23.49 -15.90 -16.93
CA LYS A 313 -23.97 -14.70 -17.63
C LYS A 313 -24.56 -13.67 -16.65
N LEU A 314 -25.39 -14.13 -15.71
CA LEU A 314 -25.99 -13.27 -14.69
C LEU A 314 -24.93 -12.68 -13.74
N ILE A 315 -23.93 -13.47 -13.34
CA ILE A 315 -22.81 -12.98 -12.51
C ILE A 315 -22.06 -11.88 -13.24
N VAL A 316 -21.70 -12.07 -14.51
CA VAL A 316 -20.99 -11.06 -15.33
C VAL A 316 -21.82 -9.79 -15.47
N GLN A 317 -23.12 -9.89 -15.76
CA GLN A 317 -24.01 -8.75 -15.90
C GLN A 317 -24.07 -7.91 -14.61
N ASN A 318 -24.32 -8.57 -13.47
CA ASN A 318 -24.36 -7.90 -12.16
C ASN A 318 -23.00 -7.29 -11.79
N SER A 319 -21.91 -7.97 -12.16
CA SER A 319 -20.56 -7.46 -11.97
C SER A 319 -20.32 -6.17 -12.75
N LEU A 320 -20.72 -6.13 -14.01
CA LEU A 320 -20.57 -4.93 -14.85
C LEU A 320 -21.41 -3.75 -14.32
N GLU A 321 -22.66 -3.98 -13.91
CA GLU A 321 -23.49 -2.94 -13.30
C GLU A 321 -22.85 -2.37 -12.02
N TYR A 322 -22.31 -3.24 -11.17
CA TYR A 322 -21.60 -2.81 -9.96
C TYR A 322 -20.33 -2.04 -10.28
N LEU A 323 -19.48 -2.54 -11.19
CA LEU A 323 -18.24 -1.91 -11.58
C LEU A 323 -18.46 -0.55 -12.28
N ASP A 324 -19.49 -0.45 -13.13
CA ASP A 324 -19.84 0.79 -13.78
C ASP A 324 -20.37 1.86 -12.79
N SER A 325 -21.10 1.45 -11.74
CA SER A 325 -21.46 2.32 -10.62
C SER A 325 -20.24 2.78 -9.83
N LEU A 326 -19.36 1.84 -9.51
CA LEU A 326 -18.14 2.12 -8.77
C LEU A 326 -17.18 3.04 -9.55
N ALA A 327 -17.15 2.92 -10.87
CA ALA A 327 -16.35 3.78 -11.75
C ALA A 327 -16.73 5.25 -11.63
N GLN A 328 -18.03 5.56 -11.44
CA GLN A 328 -18.52 6.93 -11.23
C GLN A 328 -18.05 7.52 -9.89
N GLU A 329 -17.88 6.68 -8.87
CA GLU A 329 -17.45 7.09 -7.53
C GLU A 329 -15.93 7.12 -7.38
N SER A 330 -15.19 6.47 -8.28
CA SER A 330 -13.73 6.29 -8.19
C SER A 330 -12.92 7.53 -8.59
N SER A 331 -13.55 8.56 -9.12
CA SER A 331 -12.90 9.79 -9.57
C SER A 331 -12.19 10.47 -8.38
N GLY A 332 -10.84 10.44 -8.37
CA GLY A 332 -10.00 10.99 -7.30
C GLY A 332 -9.41 9.99 -6.31
N ASP A 333 -9.71 8.70 -6.43
CA ASP A 333 -9.05 7.63 -5.66
C ASP A 333 -8.24 6.68 -6.58
N PRO A 334 -6.92 6.90 -6.70
CA PRO A 334 -6.07 6.05 -7.55
C PRO A 334 -6.04 4.59 -7.13
N SER A 335 -6.22 4.28 -5.83
CA SER A 335 -6.23 2.91 -5.33
C SER A 335 -7.48 2.17 -5.83
N LEU A 336 -8.64 2.82 -5.72
CA LEU A 336 -9.89 2.28 -6.21
C LEU A 336 -9.89 2.13 -7.73
N GLN A 337 -9.29 3.08 -8.45
CA GLN A 337 -9.15 3.00 -9.91
C GLN A 337 -8.29 1.81 -10.35
N ARG A 338 -7.16 1.52 -9.64
CA ARG A 338 -6.33 0.34 -9.93
C ARG A 338 -7.09 -0.97 -9.76
N GLU A 339 -7.85 -1.09 -8.68
CA GLU A 339 -8.68 -2.28 -8.43
C GLU A 339 -9.79 -2.43 -9.45
N LEU A 340 -10.44 -1.32 -9.80
CA LEU A 340 -11.51 -1.30 -10.81
C LEU A 340 -10.99 -1.75 -12.19
N ALA A 341 -9.80 -1.29 -12.57
CA ALA A 341 -9.17 -1.73 -13.81
C ALA A 341 -8.92 -3.25 -13.81
N THR A 342 -8.37 -3.78 -12.71
CA THR A 342 -8.16 -5.24 -12.56
C THR A 342 -9.46 -6.02 -12.57
N ALA A 343 -10.53 -5.48 -12.00
CA ALA A 343 -11.84 -6.13 -12.01
C ALA A 343 -12.43 -6.20 -13.43
N TYR A 344 -12.30 -5.13 -14.22
CA TYR A 344 -12.72 -5.16 -15.64
C TYR A 344 -11.90 -6.16 -16.47
N GLU A 345 -10.59 -6.31 -16.21
CA GLU A 345 -9.75 -7.34 -16.86
C GLU A 345 -10.31 -8.74 -16.57
N LYS A 346 -10.55 -9.06 -15.30
CA LYS A 346 -11.11 -10.36 -14.91
C LYS A 346 -12.51 -10.62 -15.48
N VAL A 347 -13.36 -9.59 -15.55
CA VAL A 347 -14.67 -9.72 -16.21
C VAL A 347 -14.49 -10.02 -17.70
N GLY A 348 -13.54 -9.37 -18.36
CA GLY A 348 -13.19 -9.65 -19.75
C GLY A 348 -12.71 -11.10 -19.96
N GLU A 349 -11.85 -11.61 -19.07
CA GLU A 349 -11.42 -13.03 -19.09
C GLU A 349 -12.61 -13.99 -19.02
N VAL A 350 -13.54 -13.75 -18.12
CA VAL A 350 -14.77 -14.56 -17.98
C VAL A 350 -15.66 -14.49 -19.22
N GLN A 351 -15.72 -13.32 -19.84
CA GLN A 351 -16.57 -13.12 -21.04
C GLN A 351 -16.04 -13.87 -22.25
N GLY A 352 -14.73 -13.88 -22.49
CA GLY A 352 -14.21 -14.45 -23.74
C GLY A 352 -12.74 -14.79 -23.79
N ASP A 353 -12.07 -15.06 -22.66
CA ASP A 353 -10.67 -15.49 -22.69
C ASP A 353 -10.57 -16.87 -23.36
N ILE A 354 -9.56 -17.05 -24.21
CA ILE A 354 -9.36 -18.22 -25.04
C ILE A 354 -8.79 -19.39 -24.24
N VAL A 355 -8.04 -19.09 -23.17
CA VAL A 355 -7.34 -20.09 -22.34
C VAL A 355 -8.24 -20.70 -21.28
N THR A 356 -9.28 -19.99 -20.86
CA THR A 356 -10.19 -20.42 -19.78
C THR A 356 -11.60 -20.69 -20.26
N ALA A 357 -12.37 -21.45 -19.48
CA ALA A 357 -13.79 -21.65 -19.73
C ALA A 357 -14.53 -20.31 -19.70
N ASN A 358 -14.96 -19.80 -20.83
CA ASN A 358 -15.55 -18.47 -21.02
C ASN A 358 -16.99 -18.54 -21.57
N LEU A 359 -17.64 -17.36 -21.73
CA LEU A 359 -18.99 -17.22 -22.23
C LEU A 359 -19.10 -17.06 -23.75
N GLY A 360 -17.98 -16.93 -24.45
CA GLY A 360 -17.93 -16.66 -25.89
C GLY A 360 -18.39 -15.25 -26.29
N ASP A 361 -18.40 -14.29 -25.34
CA ASP A 361 -18.81 -12.92 -25.59
C ASP A 361 -17.62 -12.04 -25.99
N THR A 362 -17.17 -12.19 -27.23
CA THR A 362 -16.04 -11.43 -27.79
C THR A 362 -16.24 -9.91 -27.70
N ALA A 363 -17.46 -9.41 -27.95
CA ALA A 363 -17.73 -7.97 -27.90
C ALA A 363 -17.69 -7.44 -26.48
N GLY A 364 -18.24 -8.17 -25.51
CA GLY A 364 -18.20 -7.84 -24.09
C GLY A 364 -16.75 -7.83 -23.56
N THR A 365 -15.95 -8.83 -23.91
CA THR A 365 -14.51 -8.91 -23.56
C THR A 365 -13.75 -7.68 -24.01
N LEU A 366 -13.89 -7.32 -25.30
CA LEU A 366 -13.22 -6.15 -25.86
C LEU A 366 -13.64 -4.86 -25.15
N ALA A 367 -14.92 -4.72 -24.82
CA ALA A 367 -15.44 -3.58 -24.09
C ALA A 367 -14.85 -3.50 -22.66
N SER A 368 -14.76 -4.63 -21.95
CA SER A 368 -14.20 -4.72 -20.60
C SER A 368 -12.70 -4.41 -20.59
N TYR A 369 -11.93 -4.97 -21.50
CA TYR A 369 -10.49 -4.66 -21.64
C TYR A 369 -10.24 -3.20 -21.99
N ARG A 370 -11.04 -2.60 -22.87
CA ARG A 370 -10.96 -1.16 -23.18
C ARG A 370 -11.28 -0.26 -21.98
N LYS A 371 -12.26 -0.63 -21.15
CA LYS A 371 -12.56 0.09 -19.89
C LYS A 371 -11.37 0.02 -18.92
N SER A 372 -10.80 -1.18 -18.71
CA SER A 372 -9.60 -1.33 -17.89
C SER A 372 -8.45 -0.46 -18.40
N LEU A 373 -8.16 -0.56 -19.69
CA LEU A 373 -7.08 0.19 -20.33
C LEU A 373 -7.26 1.72 -20.20
N ALA A 374 -8.48 2.22 -20.36
CA ALA A 374 -8.77 3.66 -20.20
C ALA A 374 -8.45 4.12 -18.76
N ILE A 375 -8.82 3.33 -17.76
CA ILE A 375 -8.52 3.62 -16.34
C ILE A 375 -7.01 3.55 -16.08
N ARG A 376 -6.32 2.50 -16.55
CA ARG A 376 -4.86 2.35 -16.40
C ARG A 376 -4.10 3.52 -17.03
N ARG A 377 -4.52 3.95 -18.23
CA ARG A 377 -3.92 5.13 -18.89
C ARG A 377 -4.11 6.40 -18.06
N ALA A 378 -5.31 6.64 -17.54
CA ALA A 378 -5.59 7.80 -16.69
C ALA A 378 -4.75 7.78 -15.40
N VAL A 379 -4.64 6.62 -14.74
CA VAL A 379 -3.84 6.45 -13.52
C VAL A 379 -2.34 6.66 -13.81
N ALA A 380 -1.81 6.08 -14.88
CA ALA A 380 -0.40 6.25 -15.26
C ALA A 380 -0.08 7.71 -15.66
N GLN A 381 -1.01 8.40 -16.33
CA GLN A 381 -0.87 9.83 -16.65
C GLN A 381 -0.91 10.72 -15.41
N ALA A 382 -1.77 10.41 -14.45
CA ALA A 382 -1.85 11.14 -13.18
C ALA A 382 -0.63 10.90 -12.28
N ASN A 383 0.03 9.75 -12.42
CA ASN A 383 1.18 9.35 -11.62
C ASN A 383 2.40 8.99 -12.49
N PRO A 384 2.98 9.93 -13.23
CA PRO A 384 4.03 9.62 -14.22
C PRO A 384 5.32 9.07 -13.61
N GLY A 385 5.52 9.24 -12.29
CA GLY A 385 6.63 8.67 -11.54
C GLY A 385 6.40 7.23 -11.04
N SER A 386 5.18 6.71 -11.12
CA SER A 386 4.86 5.36 -10.64
C SER A 386 5.30 4.30 -11.65
N VAL A 387 6.31 3.52 -11.28
CA VAL A 387 6.78 2.36 -12.06
C VAL A 387 5.68 1.31 -12.13
N GLU A 388 5.00 1.04 -11.01
CA GLU A 388 3.93 0.03 -10.92
C GLU A 388 2.74 0.34 -11.83
N ASP A 389 2.33 1.62 -11.93
CA ASP A 389 1.20 2.00 -12.79
C ASP A 389 1.55 1.84 -14.28
N ARG A 390 2.81 2.08 -14.66
CA ARG A 390 3.29 1.85 -16.04
C ARG A 390 3.39 0.37 -16.38
N ILE A 391 3.88 -0.47 -15.46
CA ILE A 391 3.89 -1.92 -15.64
C ILE A 391 2.47 -2.45 -15.79
N ALA A 392 1.54 -2.00 -14.93
CA ALA A 392 0.15 -2.40 -15.00
C ALA A 392 -0.54 -1.95 -16.31
N LEU A 393 -0.14 -0.79 -16.86
CA LEU A 393 -0.59 -0.35 -18.17
C LEU A 393 -0.07 -1.27 -19.28
N GLY A 394 1.21 -1.69 -19.22
CA GLY A 394 1.81 -2.68 -20.13
C GLY A 394 1.01 -3.98 -20.14
N GLY A 395 0.74 -4.55 -18.95
CA GLY A 395 -0.06 -5.78 -18.82
C GLY A 395 -1.47 -5.67 -19.41
N SER A 396 -2.18 -4.56 -19.20
CA SER A 396 -3.52 -4.37 -19.79
C SER A 396 -3.46 -4.25 -21.32
N LEU A 397 -2.43 -3.63 -21.86
CA LEU A 397 -2.19 -3.54 -23.31
C LEU A 397 -1.86 -4.92 -23.89
N ARG A 398 -1.08 -5.72 -23.17
CA ARG A 398 -0.75 -7.09 -23.55
C ARG A 398 -1.98 -8.01 -23.57
N HIS A 399 -2.85 -7.94 -22.54
CA HIS A 399 -4.13 -8.67 -22.55
C HIS A 399 -4.98 -8.31 -23.77
N LEU A 400 -5.06 -7.02 -24.11
CA LEU A 400 -5.77 -6.57 -25.30
C LEU A 400 -5.12 -7.08 -26.58
N CYS A 401 -3.79 -7.04 -26.69
CA CYS A 401 -3.02 -7.56 -27.82
C CYS A 401 -3.35 -9.05 -28.08
N ARG A 402 -3.20 -9.89 -27.05
CA ARG A 402 -3.48 -11.32 -27.13
C ARG A 402 -4.92 -11.59 -27.57
N PHE A 403 -5.87 -10.88 -26.97
CA PHE A 403 -7.27 -11.04 -27.33
C PHE A 403 -7.56 -10.62 -28.79
N GLN A 404 -6.94 -9.53 -29.26
CA GLN A 404 -7.06 -9.10 -30.66
C GLN A 404 -6.43 -10.10 -31.63
N LEU A 405 -5.30 -10.70 -31.23
CA LEU A 405 -4.62 -11.73 -32.01
C LEU A 405 -5.44 -13.01 -32.09
N GLU A 406 -5.75 -13.58 -30.95
CA GLU A 406 -6.22 -14.95 -30.84
C GLU A 406 -7.74 -15.09 -31.01
N ALA A 407 -8.53 -14.11 -30.51
CA ALA A 407 -9.99 -14.19 -30.55
C ALA A 407 -10.62 -13.43 -31.74
N ILE A 408 -10.01 -12.30 -32.13
CA ILE A 408 -10.55 -11.44 -33.18
C ILE A 408 -9.84 -11.66 -34.52
N GLY A 409 -8.56 -12.01 -34.48
CA GLY A 409 -7.72 -12.10 -35.68
C GLY A 409 -7.37 -10.73 -36.31
N ASP A 410 -7.48 -9.64 -35.51
CA ASP A 410 -7.11 -8.29 -35.95
C ASP A 410 -5.61 -8.04 -35.71
N LEU A 411 -4.79 -8.51 -36.65
CA LEU A 411 -3.34 -8.43 -36.55
C LEU A 411 -2.79 -7.01 -36.45
N ALA A 412 -3.44 -6.04 -37.09
CA ALA A 412 -2.98 -4.66 -37.10
C ALA A 412 -3.17 -4.03 -35.71
N SER A 413 -4.37 -4.19 -35.13
CA SER A 413 -4.64 -3.71 -33.76
C SER A 413 -3.84 -4.46 -32.70
N ALA A 414 -3.61 -5.77 -32.88
CA ALA A 414 -2.78 -6.58 -32.01
C ALA A 414 -1.33 -6.07 -32.00
N LEU A 415 -0.73 -5.85 -33.18
CA LEU A 415 0.61 -5.29 -33.30
C LEU A 415 0.75 -3.95 -32.57
N GLU A 416 -0.20 -3.03 -32.79
CA GLU A 416 -0.20 -1.72 -32.13
C GLU A 416 -0.27 -1.86 -30.61
N SER A 417 -1.17 -2.71 -30.11
CA SER A 417 -1.36 -2.95 -28.68
C SER A 417 -0.11 -3.56 -28.04
N CYS A 418 0.53 -4.55 -28.66
CA CYS A 418 1.77 -5.16 -28.18
C CYS A 418 2.94 -4.17 -28.19
N GLN A 419 3.09 -3.35 -29.24
CA GLN A 419 4.13 -2.32 -29.29
C GLN A 419 3.95 -1.28 -28.18
N GLN A 420 2.71 -0.87 -27.89
CA GLN A 420 2.41 0.03 -26.78
C GLN A 420 2.69 -0.64 -25.43
N ALA A 421 2.44 -1.95 -25.25
CA ALA A 421 2.76 -2.70 -24.06
C ALA A 421 4.27 -2.68 -23.78
N VAL A 422 5.08 -3.09 -24.77
CA VAL A 422 6.54 -3.04 -24.69
C VAL A 422 7.03 -1.62 -24.34
N ALA A 423 6.50 -0.59 -25.02
CA ALA A 423 6.92 0.79 -24.76
C ALA A 423 6.59 1.24 -23.30
N ALA A 424 5.42 0.88 -22.77
CA ALA A 424 5.00 1.23 -21.42
C ALA A 424 5.88 0.55 -20.35
N THR A 425 6.10 -0.76 -20.51
CA THR A 425 6.90 -1.56 -19.56
C THR A 425 8.39 -1.20 -19.64
N ALA A 426 8.94 -1.01 -20.86
CA ALA A 426 10.32 -0.57 -21.03
C ALA A 426 10.56 0.83 -20.42
N ALA A 427 9.62 1.77 -20.60
CA ALA A 427 9.72 3.08 -19.96
C ALA A 427 9.64 3.01 -18.43
N ALA A 428 8.90 2.07 -17.86
CA ALA A 428 8.90 1.81 -16.42
C ALA A 428 10.28 1.34 -15.94
N LEU A 429 10.90 0.40 -16.66
CA LEU A 429 12.21 -0.16 -16.34
C LEU A 429 13.38 0.81 -16.55
N GLN A 430 13.23 1.86 -17.36
CA GLN A 430 14.22 2.95 -17.39
C GLN A 430 14.33 3.68 -16.05
N SER A 431 13.22 3.77 -15.29
CA SER A 431 13.19 4.41 -13.98
C SER A 431 13.60 3.46 -12.84
N ASP A 432 13.33 2.17 -12.98
CA ASP A 432 13.69 1.11 -12.03
C ASP A 432 14.14 -0.16 -12.79
N PRO A 433 15.40 -0.22 -13.24
CA PRO A 433 15.92 -1.36 -14.01
C PRO A 433 15.96 -2.67 -13.25
N ALA A 434 15.92 -2.62 -11.91
CA ALA A 434 15.95 -3.80 -11.05
C ALA A 434 14.56 -4.36 -10.75
N ASN A 435 13.49 -3.72 -11.20
CA ASN A 435 12.11 -4.14 -10.93
C ASN A 435 11.83 -5.52 -11.53
N GLN A 436 11.70 -6.50 -10.66
CA GLN A 436 11.53 -7.88 -11.07
C GLN A 436 10.23 -8.09 -11.84
N LYS A 437 9.10 -7.56 -11.33
CA LYS A 437 7.79 -7.69 -11.97
C LYS A 437 7.79 -7.03 -13.35
N GLY A 438 8.43 -5.87 -13.48
CA GLY A 438 8.55 -5.18 -14.75
C GLY A 438 9.38 -5.97 -15.79
N ARG A 439 10.44 -6.65 -15.35
CA ARG A 439 11.23 -7.50 -16.25
C ARG A 439 10.44 -8.73 -16.69
N GLU A 440 9.71 -9.37 -15.78
CA GLU A 440 8.83 -10.50 -16.10
C GLU A 440 7.74 -10.06 -17.10
N GLU A 441 7.10 -8.92 -16.89
CA GLU A 441 6.11 -8.36 -17.82
C GLU A 441 6.73 -8.02 -19.18
N LEU A 442 7.93 -7.42 -19.21
CA LEU A 442 8.59 -7.08 -20.48
C LEU A 442 8.94 -8.32 -21.33
N ILE A 443 9.27 -9.43 -20.67
CA ILE A 443 9.48 -10.72 -21.37
C ILE A 443 8.18 -11.16 -22.05
N GLU A 444 7.07 -11.11 -21.32
CA GLU A 444 5.75 -11.48 -21.86
C GLU A 444 5.33 -10.53 -23.01
N ASP A 445 5.55 -9.20 -22.84
CA ASP A 445 5.26 -8.20 -23.86
C ASP A 445 6.03 -8.46 -25.16
N TYR A 446 7.34 -8.74 -25.07
CA TYR A 446 8.15 -9.08 -26.25
C TYR A 446 7.78 -10.42 -26.84
N THR A 447 7.42 -11.41 -26.03
CA THR A 447 6.99 -12.74 -26.47
C THR A 447 5.70 -12.63 -27.29
N ASP A 448 4.71 -11.91 -26.79
CA ASP A 448 3.44 -11.71 -27.49
C ASP A 448 3.65 -10.86 -28.77
N LEU A 449 4.52 -9.85 -28.74
CA LEU A 449 4.90 -9.09 -29.94
C LEU A 449 5.55 -10.00 -31.00
N GLY A 450 6.47 -10.86 -30.58
CA GLY A 450 7.10 -11.85 -31.46
C GLY A 450 6.08 -12.79 -32.08
N SER A 451 5.09 -13.23 -31.29
CA SER A 451 4.01 -14.12 -31.79
C SER A 451 3.12 -13.43 -32.82
N VAL A 452 2.80 -12.14 -32.66
CA VAL A 452 2.07 -11.36 -33.68
C VAL A 452 2.88 -11.25 -34.98
N GLN A 453 4.20 -11.10 -34.86
CA GLN A 453 5.09 -10.87 -35.99
C GLN A 453 5.43 -12.17 -36.77
N SER A 454 5.76 -13.29 -36.07
CA SER A 454 6.33 -14.49 -36.72
C SER A 454 5.47 -15.76 -36.66
N GLY A 455 4.43 -15.82 -35.81
CA GLY A 455 3.49 -16.90 -35.94
C GLY A 455 3.67 -18.14 -35.09
N ASN A 456 4.45 -18.10 -34.05
CA ASN A 456 4.58 -19.23 -33.09
C ASN A 456 3.35 -19.43 -32.18
N GLY A 457 2.19 -18.87 -32.53
CA GLY A 457 0.93 -18.98 -31.82
C GLY A 457 -0.17 -19.67 -32.62
N THR A 458 -1.29 -19.96 -31.93
CA THR A 458 -2.49 -20.56 -32.55
C THR A 458 -3.31 -19.57 -33.36
N GLY A 459 -2.95 -18.27 -33.35
CA GLY A 459 -3.60 -17.20 -34.13
C GLY A 459 -2.87 -16.92 -35.43
N GLY A 460 -3.50 -16.12 -36.33
CA GLY A 460 -2.82 -15.58 -37.51
C GLY A 460 -1.62 -14.71 -37.13
N ASN A 461 -0.70 -14.46 -38.05
CA ASN A 461 0.47 -13.63 -37.83
C ASN A 461 0.78 -12.75 -39.04
N LEU A 462 1.68 -11.79 -38.86
CA LEU A 462 2.11 -10.88 -39.96
C LEU A 462 3.10 -11.50 -40.91
N ASN A 463 3.59 -12.72 -40.62
CA ASN A 463 4.59 -13.43 -41.37
C ASN A 463 5.88 -12.62 -41.66
N ASP A 464 6.33 -11.93 -40.59
CA ASP A 464 7.61 -11.23 -40.54
C ASP A 464 8.55 -11.91 -39.53
N PRO A 465 9.16 -13.05 -39.88
CA PRO A 465 9.99 -13.81 -38.96
C PRO A 465 11.25 -13.06 -38.51
N ALA A 466 11.74 -12.09 -39.31
CA ALA A 466 12.88 -11.29 -38.90
C ALA A 466 12.52 -10.33 -37.74
N ALA A 467 11.36 -9.69 -37.79
CA ALA A 467 10.88 -8.84 -36.70
C ALA A 467 10.53 -9.70 -35.48
N GLY A 468 9.90 -10.87 -35.67
CA GLY A 468 9.60 -11.81 -34.58
C GLY A 468 10.86 -12.28 -33.85
N LEU A 469 11.89 -12.69 -34.61
CA LEU A 469 13.18 -13.08 -34.07
C LEU A 469 13.81 -11.98 -33.20
N GLU A 470 13.76 -10.73 -33.68
CA GLU A 470 14.29 -9.59 -32.88
C GLU A 470 13.51 -9.45 -31.55
N SER A 471 12.17 -9.57 -31.55
CA SER A 471 11.37 -9.52 -30.36
C SER A 471 11.71 -10.66 -29.39
N TYR A 472 11.86 -11.89 -29.86
CA TYR A 472 12.25 -13.03 -29.02
C TYR A 472 13.68 -12.89 -28.46
N ARG A 473 14.61 -12.34 -29.24
CA ARG A 473 15.97 -12.04 -28.76
C ARG A 473 15.94 -11.00 -27.61
N GLN A 474 15.08 -9.98 -27.71
CA GLN A 474 14.91 -9.02 -26.63
C GLN A 474 14.31 -9.68 -25.37
N ALA A 475 13.29 -10.51 -25.51
CA ALA A 475 12.73 -11.29 -24.41
C ALA A 475 13.80 -12.20 -23.76
N LEU A 476 14.56 -12.93 -24.58
CA LEU A 476 15.62 -13.84 -24.14
C LEU A 476 16.71 -13.11 -23.34
N ALA A 477 17.15 -11.95 -23.80
CA ALA A 477 18.18 -11.16 -23.11
C ALA A 477 17.73 -10.75 -21.70
N VAL A 478 16.47 -10.36 -21.52
CA VAL A 478 15.90 -10.05 -20.21
C VAL A 478 15.79 -11.30 -19.32
N ALA A 479 15.35 -12.43 -19.90
CA ALA A 479 15.22 -13.69 -19.19
C ALA A 479 16.57 -14.27 -18.74
N GLU A 480 17.60 -14.18 -19.57
CA GLU A 480 18.97 -14.54 -19.19
C GLU A 480 19.45 -13.78 -17.96
N GLN A 481 19.18 -12.47 -17.93
CA GLN A 481 19.56 -11.65 -16.77
C GLN A 481 18.76 -12.04 -15.52
N LEU A 482 17.44 -12.29 -15.66
CA LEU A 482 16.62 -12.76 -14.53
C LEU A 482 17.08 -14.11 -13.98
N ALA A 483 17.47 -15.03 -14.85
CA ALA A 483 17.99 -16.34 -14.45
C ALA A 483 19.37 -16.23 -13.78
N LYS A 484 20.23 -15.30 -14.19
CA LYS A 484 21.53 -15.00 -13.54
C LYS A 484 21.32 -14.39 -12.14
N ASP A 485 20.32 -13.51 -12.00
CA ASP A 485 20.02 -12.86 -10.71
C ASP A 485 19.48 -13.85 -9.65
N ALA A 486 18.83 -14.93 -10.08
CA ALA A 486 18.29 -15.99 -9.21
C ALA A 486 18.55 -17.40 -9.75
N PRO A 487 19.79 -17.92 -9.66
CA PRO A 487 20.18 -19.20 -10.25
C PRO A 487 19.48 -20.43 -9.67
N SER A 488 18.86 -20.33 -8.51
CA SER A 488 18.11 -21.41 -7.86
C SER A 488 16.61 -21.43 -8.23
N ASP A 489 16.11 -20.40 -8.89
CA ASP A 489 14.70 -20.29 -9.26
C ASP A 489 14.40 -21.19 -10.48
N LEU A 490 13.62 -22.26 -10.25
CA LEU A 490 13.26 -23.22 -11.29
C LEU A 490 12.29 -22.62 -12.31
N GLY A 491 11.42 -21.71 -11.91
CA GLY A 491 10.48 -21.01 -12.79
C GLY A 491 11.21 -20.14 -13.81
N ARG A 492 12.21 -19.38 -13.38
CA ARG A 492 13.03 -18.54 -14.25
C ARG A 492 13.88 -19.36 -15.21
N LYS A 493 14.45 -20.47 -14.75
CA LYS A 493 15.14 -21.41 -15.65
C LYS A 493 14.21 -21.99 -16.70
N ARG A 494 12.99 -22.37 -16.31
CA ARG A 494 12.00 -22.87 -17.26
C ARG A 494 11.63 -21.79 -18.29
N LEU A 495 11.39 -20.55 -17.84
CA LEU A 495 11.11 -19.42 -18.74
C LEU A 495 12.25 -19.20 -19.73
N LEU A 496 13.49 -19.19 -19.26
CA LEU A 496 14.68 -19.09 -20.11
C LEU A 496 14.71 -20.19 -21.17
N ALA A 497 14.50 -21.45 -20.77
CA ALA A 497 14.49 -22.57 -21.70
C ALA A 497 13.35 -22.48 -22.74
N THR A 498 12.19 -21.97 -22.34
CA THR A 498 11.07 -21.74 -23.27
C THR A 498 11.44 -20.68 -24.31
N LEU A 499 12.04 -19.57 -23.91
CA LEU A 499 12.48 -18.49 -24.80
C LEU A 499 13.64 -18.91 -25.70
N GLU A 500 14.56 -19.74 -25.20
CA GLU A 500 15.57 -20.37 -26.02
C GLU A 500 14.91 -21.19 -27.17
N GLY A 501 13.87 -21.97 -26.83
CA GLY A 501 13.10 -22.74 -27.81
C GLY A 501 12.38 -21.86 -28.84
N GLN A 502 11.69 -20.80 -28.39
CA GLN A 502 10.98 -19.87 -29.29
C GLN A 502 11.93 -19.08 -30.19
N THR A 503 13.08 -18.66 -29.64
CA THR A 503 14.13 -18.01 -30.45
C THR A 503 14.67 -18.95 -31.48
N ALA A 504 14.90 -20.22 -31.13
CA ALA A 504 15.38 -21.25 -32.06
C ALA A 504 14.38 -21.51 -33.19
N ASP A 505 13.09 -21.54 -32.86
CA ASP A 505 12.04 -21.73 -33.86
C ASP A 505 12.00 -20.55 -34.85
N SER A 506 12.03 -19.31 -34.39
CA SER A 506 12.16 -18.13 -35.26
C SER A 506 13.47 -18.11 -36.06
N LEU A 507 14.57 -18.60 -35.50
CA LEU A 507 15.84 -18.79 -36.25
C LEU A 507 15.68 -19.82 -37.37
N LEU A 508 14.88 -20.85 -37.14
CA LEU A 508 14.54 -21.78 -38.23
C LEU A 508 13.77 -21.07 -39.33
N GLU A 509 12.77 -20.28 -39.02
CA GLU A 509 11.98 -19.53 -40.00
C GLU A 509 12.85 -18.53 -40.81
N THR A 510 13.87 -17.93 -40.19
CA THR A 510 14.84 -17.05 -40.88
C THR A 510 15.94 -17.83 -41.55
N GLY A 511 16.05 -19.15 -41.29
CA GLY A 511 16.99 -20.09 -41.91
C GLY A 511 18.39 -20.19 -41.27
N GLU A 512 18.53 -19.64 -40.10
CA GLU A 512 19.75 -19.66 -39.28
C GLU A 512 19.88 -20.99 -38.52
N ARG A 513 19.88 -22.13 -39.23
CA ARG A 513 19.76 -23.50 -38.71
C ARG A 513 20.78 -23.87 -37.65
N VAL A 514 22.05 -23.46 -37.84
CA VAL A 514 23.14 -23.79 -36.91
C VAL A 514 22.92 -23.11 -35.59
N GLU A 515 22.47 -21.85 -35.61
CA GLU A 515 22.15 -21.10 -34.42
C GLU A 515 20.87 -21.63 -33.75
N ALA A 516 19.84 -21.94 -34.54
CA ALA A 516 18.63 -22.60 -34.04
C ALA A 516 18.94 -23.89 -33.29
N LEU A 517 19.76 -24.76 -33.87
CA LEU A 517 20.16 -26.01 -33.22
C LEU A 517 20.89 -25.76 -31.89
N ARG A 518 21.73 -24.74 -31.80
CA ARG A 518 22.44 -24.35 -30.57
C ARG A 518 21.43 -23.94 -29.49
N HIS A 519 20.46 -23.09 -29.81
CA HIS A 519 19.44 -22.64 -28.89
C HIS A 519 18.51 -23.78 -28.42
N PHE A 520 18.07 -24.67 -29.35
CA PHE A 520 17.32 -25.87 -28.95
C PHE A 520 18.12 -26.79 -28.03
N GLN A 521 19.43 -26.96 -28.26
CA GLN A 521 20.29 -27.75 -27.39
C GLN A 521 20.42 -27.10 -25.98
N GLN A 522 20.48 -25.78 -25.91
CA GLN A 522 20.46 -25.05 -24.64
C GLN A 522 19.13 -25.24 -23.90
N ALA A 523 18.00 -25.05 -24.60
CA ALA A 523 16.66 -25.30 -24.05
C ALA A 523 16.54 -26.74 -23.51
N ARG A 524 16.97 -27.71 -24.30
CA ARG A 524 16.96 -29.13 -23.90
C ARG A 524 17.75 -29.36 -22.64
N ALA A 525 18.97 -28.85 -22.55
CA ALA A 525 19.84 -29.07 -21.39
C ALA A 525 19.20 -28.52 -20.09
N ILE A 526 18.49 -27.38 -20.18
CA ILE A 526 17.80 -26.81 -19.04
C ILE A 526 16.54 -27.62 -18.71
N PHE A 527 15.70 -27.96 -19.67
CA PHE A 527 14.50 -28.76 -19.43
C PHE A 527 14.83 -30.15 -18.86
N GLU A 528 15.86 -30.84 -19.35
CA GLU A 528 16.32 -32.12 -18.81
C GLU A 528 16.71 -32.02 -17.34
N GLN A 529 17.35 -30.93 -16.92
CA GLN A 529 17.68 -30.68 -15.50
C GLN A 529 16.43 -30.47 -14.64
N LEU A 530 15.39 -29.86 -15.19
CA LEU A 530 14.14 -29.54 -14.49
C LEU A 530 13.13 -30.68 -14.50
N ALA A 531 13.21 -31.59 -15.45
CA ALA A 531 12.20 -32.63 -15.76
C ALA A 531 11.86 -33.57 -14.57
N ALA A 532 12.78 -33.74 -13.61
CA ALA A 532 12.55 -34.57 -12.45
C ALA A 532 11.55 -33.93 -11.43
N SER A 533 11.51 -32.60 -11.35
CA SER A 533 10.71 -31.85 -10.37
C SER A 533 9.61 -30.99 -11.00
N ASP A 534 9.66 -30.76 -12.30
CA ASP A 534 8.74 -29.88 -13.05
C ASP A 534 8.07 -30.65 -14.20
N SER A 535 6.77 -30.89 -14.08
CA SER A 535 5.99 -31.62 -15.08
C SER A 535 5.88 -30.85 -16.41
N ILE A 536 5.87 -29.52 -16.37
CA ILE A 536 5.84 -28.66 -17.57
C ILE A 536 7.18 -28.76 -18.29
N ALA A 537 8.29 -28.68 -17.57
CA ALA A 537 9.62 -28.87 -18.15
C ALA A 537 9.77 -30.23 -18.80
N ARG A 538 9.17 -31.28 -18.24
CA ARG A 538 9.15 -32.62 -18.83
C ARG A 538 8.38 -32.65 -20.13
N LEU A 539 7.24 -32.04 -20.23
CA LEU A 539 6.47 -31.90 -21.47
C LEU A 539 7.26 -31.13 -22.54
N ASN A 540 7.84 -30.00 -22.15
CA ASN A 540 8.64 -29.17 -23.06
C ASN A 540 9.91 -29.88 -23.56
N SER A 541 10.48 -30.78 -22.76
CA SER A 541 11.59 -31.64 -23.22
C SER A 541 11.23 -32.51 -24.47
N VAL A 542 9.97 -32.99 -24.52
CA VAL A 542 9.47 -33.75 -25.70
C VAL A 542 9.42 -32.83 -26.93
N VAL A 543 8.86 -31.62 -26.73
CA VAL A 543 8.70 -30.61 -27.78
C VAL A 543 10.06 -30.17 -28.35
N VAL A 544 11.06 -29.96 -27.52
CA VAL A 544 12.41 -29.58 -27.97
C VAL A 544 13.10 -30.71 -28.73
N LEU A 545 12.91 -31.99 -28.33
CA LEU A 545 13.43 -33.14 -29.04
C LEU A 545 12.82 -33.23 -30.46
N HIS A 546 11.51 -32.94 -30.58
CA HIS A 546 10.81 -32.83 -31.83
C HIS A 546 11.48 -31.82 -32.78
N TYR A 547 11.61 -30.54 -32.31
CA TYR A 547 12.22 -29.49 -33.12
C TYR A 547 13.67 -29.76 -33.51
N ILE A 548 14.48 -30.38 -32.63
CA ILE A 548 15.84 -30.81 -33.00
C ILE A 548 15.79 -31.88 -34.12
N GLY A 549 14.85 -32.81 -34.02
CA GLY A 549 14.60 -33.78 -35.09
C GLY A 549 14.25 -33.11 -36.43
N ASP A 550 13.40 -32.06 -36.36
CA ASP A 550 13.00 -31.32 -37.58
C ASP A 550 14.18 -30.58 -38.23
N VAL A 551 15.11 -30.00 -37.44
CA VAL A 551 16.34 -29.41 -37.98
C VAL A 551 17.12 -30.44 -38.81
N PHE A 552 17.26 -31.67 -38.33
CA PHE A 552 17.94 -32.72 -39.02
C PHE A 552 17.17 -33.25 -40.26
N VAL A 553 15.84 -33.25 -40.21
CA VAL A 553 15.00 -33.54 -41.40
C VAL A 553 15.24 -32.51 -42.48
N ILE A 554 15.24 -31.22 -42.12
CA ILE A 554 15.48 -30.12 -43.05
C ILE A 554 16.87 -30.24 -43.71
N ASP A 555 17.87 -30.70 -42.94
CA ASP A 555 19.20 -30.98 -43.45
C ASP A 555 19.31 -32.34 -44.22
N GLU A 556 18.21 -33.05 -44.45
CA GLU A 556 18.14 -34.42 -45.04
C GLU A 556 18.98 -35.45 -44.27
N LYS A 557 19.31 -35.20 -42.99
CA LYS A 557 20.04 -36.09 -42.09
C LYS A 557 19.09 -37.03 -41.34
N PHE A 558 18.36 -37.86 -42.07
CA PHE A 558 17.28 -38.68 -41.51
C PHE A 558 17.75 -39.68 -40.44
N SER A 559 19.00 -40.13 -40.47
CA SER A 559 19.55 -40.97 -39.39
C SER A 559 19.63 -40.23 -38.04
N ASP A 560 20.07 -38.98 -38.06
CA ASP A 560 20.14 -38.13 -36.86
C ASP A 560 18.73 -37.74 -36.38
N ALA A 561 17.84 -37.38 -37.33
CA ALA A 561 16.44 -37.12 -37.03
C ALA A 561 15.75 -38.32 -36.35
N HIS A 562 15.96 -39.53 -36.88
CA HIS A 562 15.45 -40.76 -36.28
C HIS A 562 15.90 -40.96 -34.83
N ALA A 563 17.18 -40.66 -34.54
CA ALA A 563 17.68 -40.77 -33.19
C ALA A 563 16.97 -39.83 -32.21
N TYR A 564 16.67 -38.60 -32.61
CA TYR A 564 15.94 -37.62 -31.78
C TYR A 564 14.45 -37.96 -31.67
N TYR A 565 13.77 -38.34 -32.74
CA TYR A 565 12.36 -38.75 -32.71
C TYR A 565 12.15 -40.05 -31.93
N SER A 566 13.16 -40.96 -31.89
CA SER A 566 13.11 -42.13 -31.01
C SER A 566 13.15 -41.76 -29.53
N LYS A 567 13.99 -40.78 -29.16
CA LYS A 567 14.01 -40.23 -27.77
C LYS A 567 12.74 -39.47 -27.44
N GLU A 568 12.20 -38.67 -28.39
CA GLU A 568 10.90 -38.02 -28.25
C GLU A 568 9.80 -39.03 -27.95
N LEU A 569 9.73 -40.12 -28.70
CA LEU A 569 8.75 -41.20 -28.52
C LEU A 569 8.91 -41.90 -27.17
N GLU A 570 10.15 -42.22 -26.77
CA GLU A 570 10.43 -42.83 -25.46
C GLU A 570 9.93 -41.97 -24.32
N LEU A 571 10.26 -40.67 -24.32
CA LEU A 571 9.87 -39.74 -23.30
C LEU A 571 8.35 -39.52 -23.31
N ALA A 572 7.74 -39.28 -24.47
CA ALA A 572 6.28 -39.13 -24.62
C ALA A 572 5.51 -40.36 -24.15
N SER A 573 6.02 -41.57 -24.44
CA SER A 573 5.45 -42.85 -23.97
C SER A 573 5.50 -42.93 -22.45
N SER A 574 6.61 -42.53 -21.82
CA SER A 574 6.75 -42.57 -20.37
C SER A 574 5.76 -41.60 -19.69
N ILE A 575 5.56 -40.41 -20.26
CA ILE A 575 4.61 -39.39 -19.75
C ILE A 575 3.18 -39.88 -19.87
N SER A 576 2.80 -40.39 -21.04
CA SER A 576 1.45 -40.89 -21.28
C SER A 576 1.14 -42.14 -20.41
N ALA A 577 2.13 -42.99 -20.17
CA ALA A 577 1.97 -44.17 -19.27
C ALA A 577 1.80 -43.78 -17.80
N ALA A 578 2.48 -42.72 -17.38
CA ALA A 578 2.37 -42.22 -15.98
C ALA A 578 1.00 -41.60 -15.70
N ASP A 579 0.39 -40.90 -16.65
CA ASP A 579 -0.97 -40.38 -16.57
C ASP A 579 -1.74 -40.61 -17.89
N PRO A 580 -2.41 -41.73 -18.04
CA PRO A 580 -3.16 -42.07 -19.26
C PRO A 580 -4.36 -41.16 -19.55
N LYS A 581 -4.78 -40.34 -18.58
CA LYS A 581 -5.89 -39.37 -18.74
C LYS A 581 -5.38 -37.99 -19.19
N ASN A 582 -4.11 -37.71 -19.07
CA ASN A 582 -3.51 -36.45 -19.49
C ASN A 582 -3.55 -36.29 -21.02
N ILE A 583 -4.41 -35.37 -21.47
CA ILE A 583 -4.60 -35.09 -22.90
C ILE A 583 -3.29 -34.65 -23.56
N ALA A 584 -2.55 -33.72 -22.94
CA ALA A 584 -1.29 -33.21 -23.47
C ALA A 584 -0.24 -34.35 -23.67
N GLY A 585 -0.08 -35.22 -22.65
CA GLY A 585 0.83 -36.37 -22.77
C GLY A 585 0.42 -37.36 -23.85
N ARG A 586 -0.88 -37.56 -24.08
CA ARG A 586 -1.40 -38.41 -25.15
C ARG A 586 -1.19 -37.77 -26.54
N MET A 587 -1.37 -36.43 -26.66
CA MET A 587 -1.10 -35.67 -27.88
C MET A 587 0.39 -35.78 -28.28
N LEU A 588 1.27 -35.54 -27.31
CA LEU A 588 2.73 -35.68 -27.54
C LEU A 588 3.11 -37.08 -27.99
N LEU A 589 2.51 -38.13 -27.39
CA LEU A 589 2.76 -39.52 -27.80
C LEU A 589 2.31 -39.78 -29.25
N ALA A 590 1.14 -39.30 -29.64
CA ALA A 590 0.64 -39.43 -30.98
C ALA A 590 1.49 -38.63 -32.01
N GLY A 591 1.85 -37.39 -31.66
CA GLY A 591 2.77 -36.57 -32.47
C GLY A 591 4.13 -37.21 -32.67
N ALA A 592 4.73 -37.76 -31.60
CA ALA A 592 6.01 -38.49 -31.71
C ALA A 592 5.93 -39.72 -32.68
N ASN A 593 4.78 -40.42 -32.68
CA ASN A 593 4.55 -41.49 -33.66
C ASN A 593 4.40 -40.97 -35.10
N ILE A 594 3.81 -39.79 -35.32
CA ILE A 594 3.73 -39.14 -36.64
C ILE A 594 5.14 -38.80 -37.12
N ASN A 595 5.94 -38.12 -36.30
CA ASN A 595 7.28 -37.67 -36.65
C ASN A 595 8.21 -38.84 -36.99
N LEU A 596 8.24 -39.85 -36.10
CA LEU A 596 9.03 -41.04 -36.33
C LEU A 596 8.53 -41.83 -37.56
N GLY A 597 7.21 -41.92 -37.75
CA GLY A 597 6.57 -42.54 -38.87
C GLY A 597 6.97 -41.90 -40.20
N TYR A 598 6.89 -40.58 -40.28
CA TYR A 598 7.37 -39.82 -41.45
C TYR A 598 8.88 -40.04 -41.70
N CYS A 599 9.72 -39.90 -40.69
CA CYS A 599 11.15 -40.11 -40.83
C CYS A 599 11.51 -41.54 -41.34
N LEU A 600 10.81 -42.56 -40.89
CA LEU A 600 10.97 -43.93 -41.35
C LEU A 600 10.58 -44.10 -42.83
N VAL A 601 9.55 -43.40 -43.30
CA VAL A 601 9.15 -43.37 -44.69
C VAL A 601 10.30 -42.82 -45.58
N GLU A 602 10.84 -41.68 -45.17
CA GLU A 602 11.97 -41.00 -45.87
C GLU A 602 13.27 -41.83 -45.86
N MET A 603 13.49 -42.62 -44.79
CA MET A 603 14.58 -43.57 -44.68
C MET A 603 14.38 -44.86 -45.52
N ASN A 604 13.34 -44.92 -46.33
CA ASN A 604 12.94 -46.10 -47.10
C ASN A 604 12.54 -47.31 -46.25
N ARG A 605 12.24 -47.11 -44.96
CA ARG A 605 11.65 -48.11 -44.03
C ARG A 605 10.12 -48.00 -44.04
N VAL A 606 9.54 -47.96 -45.22
CA VAL A 606 8.18 -47.51 -45.51
C VAL A 606 7.13 -48.27 -44.70
N ARG A 607 7.20 -49.61 -44.61
CA ARG A 607 6.20 -50.42 -43.90
C ARG A 607 6.20 -50.13 -42.38
N GLU A 608 7.37 -49.91 -41.83
CA GLU A 608 7.50 -49.52 -40.40
C GLU A 608 6.93 -48.10 -40.18
N GLY A 609 7.21 -47.18 -41.10
CA GLY A 609 6.65 -45.82 -41.09
C GLY A 609 5.11 -45.83 -41.14
N ILE A 610 4.54 -46.57 -42.09
CA ILE A 610 3.07 -46.75 -42.20
C ILE A 610 2.46 -47.34 -40.91
N THR A 611 3.16 -48.32 -40.29
CA THR A 611 2.68 -48.88 -39.03
C THR A 611 2.62 -47.85 -37.91
N ARG A 612 3.63 -46.98 -37.81
CA ARG A 612 3.68 -45.88 -36.82
C ARG A 612 2.62 -44.83 -37.08
N LEU A 613 2.43 -44.42 -38.30
CA LEU A 613 1.42 -43.45 -38.72
C LEU A 613 0.00 -43.94 -38.45
N ASN A 614 -0.31 -45.20 -38.72
CA ASN A 614 -1.59 -45.80 -38.40
C ASN A 614 -1.83 -45.86 -36.86
N LEU A 615 -0.80 -46.14 -36.07
CA LEU A 615 -0.89 -46.10 -34.62
C LEU A 615 -1.22 -44.68 -34.14
N ALA A 616 -0.51 -43.67 -34.66
CA ALA A 616 -0.76 -42.28 -34.36
C ALA A 616 -2.18 -41.85 -34.74
N LEU A 617 -2.63 -42.22 -35.92
CA LEU A 617 -3.98 -41.93 -36.40
C LEU A 617 -5.05 -42.51 -35.45
N GLY A 618 -4.87 -43.76 -34.99
CA GLY A 618 -5.74 -44.37 -34.00
C GLY A 618 -5.78 -43.58 -32.69
N GLN A 619 -4.61 -43.18 -32.19
CA GLN A 619 -4.49 -42.37 -30.96
C GLN A 619 -5.14 -41.00 -31.09
N MET A 620 -4.93 -40.29 -32.23
CA MET A 620 -5.53 -38.99 -32.49
C MET A 620 -7.05 -39.06 -32.65
N ASN A 621 -7.59 -40.08 -33.28
CA ASN A 621 -9.03 -40.30 -33.42
C ASN A 621 -9.71 -40.53 -32.04
N GLU A 622 -9.03 -41.22 -31.12
CA GLU A 622 -9.55 -41.34 -29.72
C GLU A 622 -9.46 -40.01 -28.97
N LEU A 623 -8.43 -39.23 -29.21
CA LEU A 623 -8.32 -37.89 -28.64
C LEU A 623 -9.41 -36.94 -29.17
N LEU A 624 -9.73 -37.02 -30.46
CA LEU A 624 -10.76 -36.18 -31.07
C LEU A 624 -12.13 -36.40 -30.46
N LYS A 625 -12.47 -37.63 -30.04
CA LYS A 625 -13.74 -37.96 -29.36
C LYS A 625 -13.90 -37.24 -28.00
N THR A 626 -12.79 -36.93 -27.34
CA THR A 626 -12.77 -36.38 -25.99
C THR A 626 -12.46 -34.89 -25.93
N SER A 627 -11.63 -34.36 -26.84
CA SER A 627 -11.16 -32.97 -26.78
C SER A 627 -11.82 -32.04 -27.81
N GLY A 628 -12.27 -32.57 -28.95
CA GLY A 628 -12.80 -31.75 -30.05
C GLY A 628 -11.82 -30.67 -30.58
N ALA A 629 -10.55 -30.72 -30.17
CA ALA A 629 -9.56 -29.68 -30.43
C ALA A 629 -9.20 -29.60 -31.92
N HIS A 630 -9.16 -28.37 -32.43
CA HIS A 630 -8.75 -28.03 -33.82
C HIS A 630 -7.37 -28.64 -34.17
N GLN A 631 -6.40 -28.52 -33.26
CA GLN A 631 -5.06 -29.09 -33.43
C GLN A 631 -5.08 -30.61 -33.72
N VAL A 632 -5.93 -31.36 -33.00
CA VAL A 632 -6.05 -32.81 -33.21
C VAL A 632 -6.55 -33.13 -34.63
N GLN A 633 -7.47 -32.31 -35.17
CA GLN A 633 -7.95 -32.50 -36.55
C GLN A 633 -6.85 -32.24 -37.58
N THR A 634 -6.03 -31.19 -37.33
CA THR A 634 -4.87 -30.85 -38.18
C THR A 634 -3.84 -31.97 -38.13
N ASP A 635 -3.52 -32.51 -36.97
CA ASP A 635 -2.56 -33.61 -36.82
C ASP A 635 -3.05 -34.92 -37.48
N ILE A 636 -4.37 -35.21 -37.42
CA ILE A 636 -4.99 -36.30 -38.15
C ILE A 636 -4.77 -36.12 -39.67
N ALA A 637 -5.06 -34.93 -40.19
CA ALA A 637 -4.89 -34.65 -41.60
C ALA A 637 -3.41 -34.78 -42.02
N LEU A 638 -2.46 -34.33 -41.20
CA LEU A 638 -1.02 -34.48 -41.44
C LEU A 638 -0.61 -35.96 -41.45
N ALA A 639 -1.10 -36.76 -40.50
CA ALA A 639 -0.83 -38.21 -40.50
C ALA A 639 -1.36 -38.92 -41.77
N GLU A 640 -2.55 -38.51 -42.24
CA GLU A 640 -3.12 -38.98 -43.50
C GLU A 640 -2.26 -38.60 -44.71
N VAL A 641 -1.73 -37.36 -44.74
CA VAL A 641 -0.77 -36.95 -45.81
C VAL A 641 0.46 -37.83 -45.81
N PHE A 642 1.06 -38.10 -44.65
CA PHE A 642 2.25 -38.92 -44.54
C PHE A 642 1.97 -40.42 -44.86
N LEU A 643 0.78 -40.91 -44.55
CA LEU A 643 0.34 -42.22 -44.98
C LEU A 643 0.22 -42.30 -46.53
N GLY A 644 -0.37 -41.25 -47.12
CA GLY A 644 -0.44 -41.12 -48.56
C GLY A 644 0.94 -41.18 -49.21
N GLN A 645 1.92 -40.44 -48.66
CA GLN A 645 3.32 -40.49 -49.14
C GLN A 645 3.93 -41.87 -48.98
N GLY A 646 3.72 -42.53 -47.83
CA GLY A 646 4.18 -43.90 -47.61
C GLY A 646 3.66 -44.88 -48.65
N TYR A 647 2.36 -44.77 -48.99
CA TYR A 647 1.78 -45.60 -50.05
C TYR A 647 2.27 -45.24 -51.47
N GLU A 648 2.58 -43.97 -51.74
CA GLU A 648 3.26 -43.59 -52.98
C GLU A 648 4.65 -44.29 -53.15
N HIS A 649 5.44 -44.31 -52.07
CA HIS A 649 6.72 -45.03 -52.03
C HIS A 649 6.57 -46.56 -52.31
N LEU A 650 5.41 -47.14 -51.97
CA LEU A 650 5.05 -48.50 -52.23
C LEU A 650 4.47 -48.68 -53.67
N ASN A 651 4.33 -47.63 -54.49
CA ASN A 651 3.63 -47.58 -55.78
C ASN A 651 2.15 -47.99 -55.66
N ASP A 652 1.51 -47.82 -54.46
CA ASP A 652 0.08 -48.07 -54.27
C ASP A 652 -0.67 -46.71 -54.38
N SER A 653 -0.91 -46.31 -55.60
CA SER A 653 -1.60 -45.03 -55.86
C SER A 653 -3.05 -45.01 -55.38
N ALA A 654 -3.72 -46.18 -55.30
CA ALA A 654 -5.09 -46.25 -54.83
C ALA A 654 -5.18 -45.94 -53.31
N SER A 655 -4.29 -46.52 -52.50
CA SER A 655 -4.20 -46.22 -51.07
C SER A 655 -3.69 -44.79 -50.83
N ALA A 656 -2.69 -44.31 -51.56
CA ALA A 656 -2.21 -42.94 -51.49
C ALA A 656 -3.36 -41.94 -51.70
N PHE A 657 -4.11 -42.13 -52.82
CA PHE A 657 -5.26 -41.24 -53.11
C PHE A 657 -6.33 -41.25 -52.03
N ARG A 658 -6.65 -42.41 -51.43
CA ARG A 658 -7.62 -42.52 -50.36
C ARG A 658 -7.19 -41.68 -49.14
N HIS A 659 -5.92 -41.80 -48.71
CA HIS A 659 -5.40 -41.05 -47.56
C HIS A 659 -5.32 -39.53 -47.86
N TYR A 660 -4.88 -39.12 -49.03
CA TYR A 660 -4.90 -37.72 -49.43
C TYR A 660 -6.33 -37.18 -49.48
N SER A 661 -7.33 -37.97 -49.89
CA SER A 661 -8.75 -37.55 -49.88
C SER A 661 -9.25 -37.34 -48.45
N GLN A 662 -8.88 -38.20 -47.49
CA GLN A 662 -9.25 -38.02 -46.09
C GLN A 662 -8.65 -36.72 -45.50
N ALA A 663 -7.34 -36.46 -45.76
CA ALA A 663 -6.69 -35.21 -45.39
C ALA A 663 -7.38 -33.98 -46.01
N PHE A 664 -7.73 -34.08 -47.30
CA PHE A 664 -8.42 -33.02 -48.05
C PHE A 664 -9.78 -32.66 -47.43
N GLU A 665 -10.59 -33.67 -47.07
CA GLU A 665 -11.87 -33.45 -46.42
C GLU A 665 -11.69 -32.70 -45.12
N THR A 666 -10.71 -33.09 -44.32
CA THR A 666 -10.40 -32.45 -43.05
C THR A 666 -9.92 -31.01 -43.23
N TYR A 667 -8.92 -30.75 -44.07
CA TYR A 667 -8.44 -29.38 -44.28
C TYR A 667 -9.48 -28.50 -44.95
N SER A 668 -10.32 -29.06 -45.86
CA SER A 668 -11.44 -28.31 -46.44
C SER A 668 -12.52 -27.94 -45.42
N ALA A 669 -12.78 -28.81 -44.46
CA ALA A 669 -13.71 -28.50 -43.38
C ALA A 669 -13.17 -27.39 -42.48
N ILE A 670 -11.90 -27.45 -42.12
CA ILE A 670 -11.22 -26.42 -41.32
C ILE A 670 -11.21 -25.08 -42.08
N THR A 671 -10.82 -25.06 -43.37
CA THR A 671 -10.83 -23.82 -44.19
C THR A 671 -12.19 -23.21 -44.33
N ARG A 672 -13.30 -24.02 -44.36
CA ARG A 672 -14.68 -23.51 -44.40
C ARG A 672 -15.06 -22.86 -43.05
N ALA A 673 -14.55 -23.37 -41.94
CA ALA A 673 -14.78 -22.80 -40.60
C ALA A 673 -13.96 -21.53 -40.42
N ASP A 674 -12.70 -21.52 -40.84
CA ASP A 674 -11.83 -20.34 -40.85
C ASP A 674 -11.14 -20.14 -42.22
N PRO A 675 -11.76 -19.33 -43.08
CA PRO A 675 -11.20 -19.02 -44.38
C PRO A 675 -9.93 -18.17 -44.37
N LYS A 676 -9.57 -17.59 -43.24
CA LYS A 676 -8.40 -16.72 -43.07
C LYS A 676 -7.15 -17.47 -42.60
N ASP A 677 -7.30 -18.71 -42.15
CA ASP A 677 -6.15 -19.55 -41.75
C ASP A 677 -5.24 -19.82 -42.96
N ALA A 678 -4.13 -19.08 -43.03
CA ALA A 678 -3.17 -19.15 -44.11
C ALA A 678 -2.42 -20.50 -44.12
N GLY A 679 -2.08 -21.08 -42.96
CA GLY A 679 -1.37 -22.34 -42.84
C GLY A 679 -2.21 -23.51 -43.37
N ILE A 680 -3.46 -23.62 -43.00
CA ILE A 680 -4.37 -24.67 -43.52
C ILE A 680 -4.62 -24.49 -45.00
N ARG A 681 -4.72 -23.27 -45.49
CA ARG A 681 -4.86 -23.00 -46.96
C ARG A 681 -3.61 -23.42 -47.74
N VAL A 682 -2.41 -23.21 -47.18
CA VAL A 682 -1.17 -23.71 -47.75
C VAL A 682 -1.22 -25.24 -47.83
N ASN A 683 -1.58 -25.93 -46.76
CA ASN A 683 -1.70 -27.40 -46.75
C ASN A 683 -2.70 -27.91 -47.80
N LEU A 684 -3.82 -27.17 -47.95
CA LEU A 684 -4.81 -27.51 -48.97
C LEU A 684 -4.25 -27.34 -50.42
N ALA A 685 -3.52 -26.25 -50.70
CA ALA A 685 -2.86 -26.03 -51.97
C ALA A 685 -1.88 -27.16 -52.29
N GLN A 686 -1.10 -27.59 -51.33
CA GLN A 686 -0.14 -28.67 -51.47
C GLN A 686 -0.82 -30.02 -51.69
N LEU A 687 -1.98 -30.27 -51.09
CA LEU A 687 -2.78 -31.47 -51.42
C LEU A 687 -3.33 -31.47 -52.83
N TYR A 688 -3.81 -30.33 -53.34
CA TYR A 688 -4.20 -30.20 -54.74
C TYR A 688 -3.04 -30.49 -55.67
N ASP A 689 -1.81 -30.03 -55.34
CA ASP A 689 -0.59 -30.31 -56.09
C ASP A 689 -0.27 -31.80 -56.11
N ARG A 690 -0.38 -32.52 -54.98
CA ARG A 690 -0.20 -33.96 -54.92
C ARG A 690 -1.24 -34.73 -55.75
N PHE A 691 -2.50 -34.34 -55.69
CA PHE A 691 -3.55 -34.92 -56.53
C PHE A 691 -3.21 -34.74 -58.03
N GLY A 692 -2.71 -33.56 -58.43
CA GLY A 692 -2.23 -33.27 -59.74
C GLY A 692 -1.19 -34.27 -60.18
N GLY A 693 -0.18 -34.50 -59.30
CA GLY A 693 0.90 -35.49 -59.53
C GLY A 693 0.40 -36.94 -59.70
N VAL A 694 -0.55 -37.36 -58.86
CA VAL A 694 -1.17 -38.69 -58.97
C VAL A 694 -1.94 -38.80 -60.26
N TYR A 695 -2.70 -37.79 -60.69
CA TYR A 695 -3.42 -37.80 -61.95
C TYR A 695 -2.48 -37.78 -63.18
N VAL A 696 -1.34 -37.08 -63.16
CA VAL A 696 -0.30 -37.13 -64.19
C VAL A 696 0.23 -38.54 -64.33
N LYS A 697 0.55 -39.22 -63.23
CA LYS A 697 1.04 -40.62 -63.24
C LYS A 697 0.00 -41.58 -63.75
N SER A 698 -1.30 -41.36 -63.55
CA SER A 698 -2.41 -42.20 -64.07
C SER A 698 -2.82 -41.86 -65.51
N GLY A 699 -2.25 -40.78 -66.06
CA GLY A 699 -2.57 -40.36 -67.46
C GLY A 699 -3.83 -39.48 -67.57
N ASP A 700 -4.51 -39.12 -66.47
CA ASP A 700 -5.68 -38.24 -66.48
C ASP A 700 -5.24 -36.78 -66.47
N THR A 701 -4.73 -36.30 -67.59
CA THR A 701 -4.16 -34.95 -67.76
C THR A 701 -5.21 -33.85 -67.52
N THR A 702 -6.51 -34.09 -67.73
CA THR A 702 -7.56 -33.12 -67.56
C THR A 702 -7.82 -32.87 -66.04
N LYS A 703 -7.88 -33.94 -65.26
CA LYS A 703 -8.03 -33.80 -63.81
C LYS A 703 -6.75 -33.23 -63.20
N ALA A 704 -5.57 -33.62 -63.69
CA ALA A 704 -4.31 -33.05 -63.22
C ALA A 704 -4.29 -31.53 -63.38
N GLU A 705 -4.66 -31.03 -64.61
CA GLU A 705 -4.73 -29.58 -64.82
C GLU A 705 -5.68 -28.88 -63.87
N ALA A 706 -6.86 -29.43 -63.63
CA ALA A 706 -7.84 -28.88 -62.76
C ALA A 706 -7.29 -28.73 -61.31
N GLN A 707 -6.58 -29.77 -60.80
CA GLN A 707 -6.01 -29.73 -59.45
C GLN A 707 -4.87 -28.73 -59.36
N TYR A 708 -3.92 -28.71 -60.31
CA TYR A 708 -2.84 -27.73 -60.27
C TYR A 708 -3.34 -26.27 -60.37
N ARG A 709 -4.42 -26.00 -61.07
CA ARG A 709 -5.02 -24.66 -61.13
C ARG A 709 -5.61 -24.26 -59.82
N GLN A 710 -6.28 -25.16 -59.10
CA GLN A 710 -6.81 -24.89 -57.74
C GLN A 710 -5.65 -24.62 -56.76
N ALA A 711 -4.57 -25.41 -56.83
CA ALA A 711 -3.37 -25.19 -56.04
C ALA A 711 -2.78 -23.79 -56.31
N LEU A 712 -2.64 -23.43 -57.59
CA LEU A 712 -2.07 -22.14 -57.98
C LEU A 712 -2.92 -20.95 -57.53
N GLU A 713 -4.26 -21.05 -57.68
CA GLU A 713 -5.20 -19.99 -57.25
C GLU A 713 -5.04 -19.68 -55.74
N ILE A 714 -4.95 -20.74 -54.93
CA ILE A 714 -4.76 -20.60 -53.49
C ILE A 714 -3.37 -20.00 -53.18
N ALA A 715 -2.31 -20.55 -53.80
CA ALA A 715 -0.94 -20.08 -53.54
C ALA A 715 -0.74 -18.63 -53.98
N ASP A 716 -1.27 -18.25 -55.19
CA ASP A 716 -1.19 -16.88 -55.69
C ASP A 716 -1.92 -15.88 -54.76
N SER A 717 -3.10 -16.27 -54.25
CA SER A 717 -3.85 -15.47 -53.27
C SER A 717 -3.05 -15.24 -51.99
N LEU A 718 -2.40 -16.29 -51.46
CA LEU A 718 -1.59 -16.20 -50.25
C LEU A 718 -0.31 -15.37 -50.47
N VAL A 719 0.39 -15.58 -51.60
CA VAL A 719 1.58 -14.78 -51.93
C VAL A 719 1.23 -13.33 -52.20
N SER A 720 0.04 -13.05 -52.75
CA SER A 720 -0.43 -11.66 -52.95
C SER A 720 -0.74 -10.96 -51.62
N ALA A 721 -1.32 -11.69 -50.68
CA ALA A 721 -1.62 -11.17 -49.33
C ALA A 721 -0.34 -10.99 -48.50
N SER A 722 0.61 -11.91 -48.65
CA SER A 722 1.89 -11.85 -47.92
C SER A 722 3.04 -12.31 -48.85
N PRO A 723 3.69 -11.39 -49.55
CA PRO A 723 4.76 -11.72 -50.52
C PRO A 723 6.00 -12.38 -49.92
N ARG A 724 6.12 -12.37 -48.59
CA ARG A 724 7.23 -13.00 -47.86
C ARG A 724 6.83 -14.32 -47.20
N ASN A 725 5.59 -14.76 -47.37
CA ASN A 725 5.15 -16.06 -46.87
C ASN A 725 5.88 -17.19 -47.59
N VAL A 726 6.82 -17.78 -46.84
CA VAL A 726 7.71 -18.82 -47.36
C VAL A 726 6.93 -20.07 -47.79
N GLU A 727 5.98 -20.51 -46.99
CA GLU A 727 5.17 -21.70 -47.26
C GLU A 727 4.26 -21.51 -48.47
N ALA A 728 3.68 -20.32 -48.63
CA ALA A 728 2.93 -19.97 -49.83
C ALA A 728 3.81 -19.93 -51.08
N LEU A 729 5.05 -19.42 -50.98
CA LEU A 729 6.02 -19.43 -52.04
C LEU A 729 6.44 -20.87 -52.40
N TYR A 730 6.60 -21.77 -51.41
CA TYR A 730 6.84 -23.20 -51.66
C TYR A 730 5.69 -23.84 -52.42
N ALA A 731 4.46 -23.66 -51.97
CA ALA A 731 3.28 -24.20 -52.66
C ALA A 731 3.25 -23.69 -54.11
N GLN A 732 3.48 -22.39 -54.34
CA GLN A 732 3.51 -21.79 -55.67
C GLN A 732 4.62 -22.39 -56.54
N ALA A 733 5.84 -22.55 -56.01
CA ALA A 733 6.97 -23.10 -56.75
C ALA A 733 6.74 -24.59 -57.14
N ASN A 734 6.21 -25.40 -56.22
CA ASN A 734 5.83 -26.78 -56.48
C ASN A 734 4.75 -26.89 -57.55
N THR A 735 3.71 -26.06 -57.45
CA THR A 735 2.62 -26.08 -58.43
C THR A 735 3.10 -25.68 -59.80
N TYR A 736 4.02 -24.71 -59.95
CA TYR A 736 4.63 -24.41 -61.25
C TYR A 736 5.43 -25.58 -61.78
N ALA A 737 6.17 -26.30 -60.94
CA ALA A 737 6.90 -27.50 -61.35
C ALA A 737 5.94 -28.64 -61.83
N GLY A 738 4.85 -28.82 -61.04
CA GLY A 738 3.81 -29.80 -61.41
C GLY A 738 3.12 -29.49 -62.75
N LEU A 739 2.86 -28.19 -63.01
CA LEU A 739 2.34 -27.75 -64.31
C LEU A 739 3.36 -28.00 -65.47
N GLY A 740 4.65 -27.87 -65.13
CA GLY A 740 5.73 -28.27 -66.07
C GLY A 740 5.72 -29.78 -66.40
N ASP A 741 5.53 -30.60 -65.33
CA ASP A 741 5.44 -32.09 -65.55
C ASP A 741 4.20 -32.47 -66.32
N LEU A 742 3.04 -31.83 -66.08
CA LEU A 742 1.84 -32.02 -66.86
C LEU A 742 2.07 -31.66 -68.33
N SER A 743 2.75 -30.54 -68.60
CA SER A 743 3.06 -30.09 -69.95
C SER A 743 3.98 -31.10 -70.69
N ILE A 744 4.94 -31.72 -69.99
CA ILE A 744 5.74 -32.80 -70.51
C ILE A 744 4.90 -34.05 -70.78
N ALA A 745 4.02 -34.44 -69.85
CA ALA A 745 3.11 -35.56 -70.06
C ALA A 745 2.25 -35.36 -71.30
N LEU A 746 1.66 -34.17 -71.49
CA LEU A 746 0.93 -33.80 -72.68
C LEU A 746 1.79 -33.85 -73.96
N ALA A 747 3.05 -33.39 -73.93
CA ALA A 747 3.97 -33.49 -75.04
C ALA A 747 4.27 -34.91 -75.42
N GLN A 748 4.23 -35.89 -74.53
CA GLN A 748 4.45 -37.32 -74.79
C GLN A 748 3.26 -38.00 -75.47
N THR A 749 2.03 -37.52 -75.25
CA THR A 749 0.82 -38.09 -75.84
C THR A 749 0.60 -37.69 -77.27
N VAL A 750 1.32 -36.68 -77.83
CA VAL A 750 1.17 -36.20 -79.22
C VAL A 750 2.38 -36.48 -80.04
N PRO A 751 2.18 -36.73 -81.36
CA PRO A 751 3.30 -36.93 -82.32
C PRO A 751 4.23 -35.73 -82.37
N ARG A 752 5.47 -35.95 -82.85
CA ARG A 752 6.42 -34.86 -83.12
C ARG A 752 5.82 -33.85 -84.08
N GLY A 753 5.78 -32.57 -83.72
CA GLY A 753 5.19 -31.53 -84.55
C GLY A 753 4.93 -30.24 -83.66
N PRO A 754 4.27 -29.22 -84.22
CA PRO A 754 4.08 -27.91 -83.55
C PRO A 754 3.41 -28.00 -82.23
N VAL A 755 2.43 -28.93 -82.05
CA VAL A 755 1.70 -29.08 -80.78
C VAL A 755 2.61 -29.62 -79.70
N ARG A 756 3.46 -30.61 -79.98
CA ARG A 756 4.45 -31.15 -79.09
C ARG A 756 5.47 -30.09 -78.70
N SER A 757 5.95 -29.30 -79.69
CA SER A 757 6.86 -28.19 -79.41
C SER A 757 6.26 -27.13 -78.56
N LYS A 758 4.98 -26.86 -78.73
CA LYS A 758 4.25 -25.94 -77.84
C LYS A 758 4.22 -26.43 -76.41
N HIS A 759 3.80 -27.66 -76.11
CA HIS A 759 3.79 -28.24 -74.79
C HIS A 759 5.17 -28.27 -74.14
N THR A 760 6.24 -28.52 -74.93
CA THR A 760 7.61 -28.44 -74.42
C THR A 760 8.03 -27.04 -74.09
N ALA A 761 7.60 -26.02 -74.81
CA ALA A 761 7.84 -24.62 -74.52
C ALA A 761 7.06 -24.19 -73.27
N ASP A 762 5.79 -24.62 -73.17
CA ASP A 762 4.98 -24.39 -71.96
C ASP A 762 5.66 -24.97 -70.70
N ALA A 763 6.23 -26.18 -70.79
CA ALA A 763 6.96 -26.80 -69.70
C ALA A 763 8.22 -25.98 -69.28
N GLN A 764 8.98 -25.49 -70.28
CA GLN A 764 10.15 -24.65 -70.04
C GLN A 764 9.77 -23.35 -69.33
N ASP A 765 8.64 -22.74 -69.71
CA ASP A 765 8.12 -21.55 -69.04
C ASP A 765 7.74 -21.84 -67.57
N TRP A 766 6.99 -22.94 -67.32
CA TRP A 766 6.58 -23.32 -65.96
C TRP A 766 7.77 -23.66 -65.06
N TYR A 767 8.74 -24.45 -65.55
CA TYR A 767 9.95 -24.72 -64.75
C TYR A 767 10.77 -23.46 -64.50
N THR A 768 10.81 -22.52 -65.44
CA THR A 768 11.50 -21.23 -65.21
C THR A 768 10.81 -20.39 -64.13
N LYS A 769 9.46 -20.33 -64.14
CA LYS A 769 8.67 -19.69 -63.06
C LYS A 769 8.91 -20.39 -61.77
N SER A 770 8.89 -21.72 -61.70
CA SER A 770 9.21 -22.47 -60.49
C SER A 770 10.56 -22.09 -59.91
N LEU A 771 11.63 -22.13 -60.74
CA LEU A 771 12.99 -21.76 -60.30
C LEU A 771 13.10 -20.31 -59.85
N SER A 772 12.40 -19.37 -60.51
CA SER A 772 12.38 -17.97 -60.09
C SER A 772 11.70 -17.80 -58.75
N THR A 773 10.63 -18.55 -58.47
CA THR A 773 9.97 -18.56 -57.18
C THR A 773 10.86 -19.21 -56.10
N TRP A 774 11.51 -20.34 -56.44
CA TRP A 774 12.49 -20.96 -55.56
C TRP A 774 13.65 -20.01 -55.19
N GLN A 775 14.12 -19.17 -56.14
CA GLN A 775 15.14 -18.16 -55.82
C GLN A 775 14.70 -17.14 -54.81
N LYS A 776 13.42 -16.81 -54.77
CA LYS A 776 12.87 -15.93 -53.71
C LYS A 776 12.89 -16.61 -52.33
N VAL A 777 12.67 -17.93 -52.29
CA VAL A 777 12.67 -18.77 -51.09
C VAL A 777 14.11 -19.16 -50.72
N LEU A 778 14.95 -19.48 -51.66
CA LEU A 778 16.33 -19.97 -51.51
C LEU A 778 17.36 -18.87 -51.28
N ASN A 779 16.96 -17.69 -50.86
CA ASN A 779 17.91 -16.88 -50.10
C ASN A 779 18.52 -17.84 -49.04
N PRO A 780 19.87 -18.03 -48.96
CA PRO A 780 20.51 -19.23 -48.39
C PRO A 780 20.14 -19.61 -46.95
N SER A 781 19.19 -18.96 -46.43
CA SER A 781 18.73 -19.02 -45.04
C SER A 781 17.31 -19.55 -44.82
N ARG A 782 16.47 -19.90 -45.80
CA ARG A 782 15.06 -20.25 -45.56
C ARG A 782 14.75 -21.75 -45.68
N ILE A 783 13.78 -22.21 -44.88
CA ILE A 783 13.46 -23.60 -44.58
C ILE A 783 12.46 -24.19 -45.56
N SER A 784 12.62 -25.50 -45.92
CA SER A 784 11.59 -26.30 -46.59
C SER A 784 10.56 -26.78 -45.53
N PRO A 785 9.25 -26.60 -45.74
CA PRO A 785 8.26 -27.23 -44.89
C PRO A 785 8.40 -28.75 -44.95
N LYS A 786 8.38 -29.39 -43.76
CA LYS A 786 8.48 -30.83 -43.57
C LYS A 786 7.42 -31.55 -44.39
N GLY A 787 7.85 -32.46 -45.27
CA GLY A 787 6.96 -33.37 -46.00
C GLY A 787 6.18 -32.77 -47.15
N PHE A 788 6.38 -31.52 -47.49
CA PHE A 788 5.65 -30.87 -48.58
C PHE A 788 6.48 -30.58 -49.83
N GLU A 789 7.76 -30.83 -49.84
CA GLU A 789 8.59 -30.68 -51.02
C GLU A 789 8.28 -31.81 -52.02
N VAL A 790 7.61 -31.47 -53.12
CA VAL A 790 7.29 -32.39 -54.19
C VAL A 790 8.35 -32.33 -55.27
N HIS A 791 8.95 -31.16 -55.51
CA HIS A 791 9.94 -30.91 -56.57
C HIS A 791 11.10 -30.07 -56.03
N SER A 792 12.27 -30.69 -55.85
CA SER A 792 13.43 -29.90 -55.37
C SER A 792 13.91 -28.93 -56.45
N PRO A 793 14.51 -27.78 -56.11
CA PRO A 793 15.07 -26.83 -57.08
C PRO A 793 16.10 -27.47 -58.06
N SER A 794 16.89 -28.40 -57.52
CA SER A 794 17.89 -29.13 -58.30
C SER A 794 17.25 -30.02 -59.35
N GLU A 795 16.14 -30.68 -58.97
CA GLU A 795 15.38 -31.52 -59.91
C GLU A 795 14.69 -30.69 -61.01
N VAL A 796 14.04 -29.59 -60.61
CA VAL A 796 13.41 -28.63 -61.55
C VAL A 796 14.45 -28.08 -62.52
N ALA A 797 15.64 -27.71 -62.05
CA ALA A 797 16.72 -27.19 -62.85
C ALA A 797 17.21 -28.27 -63.86
N ARG A 798 17.32 -29.54 -63.44
CA ARG A 798 17.64 -30.67 -64.31
C ARG A 798 16.57 -30.87 -65.35
N ARG A 799 15.27 -30.91 -65.02
CA ARG A 799 14.15 -31.05 -65.95
C ARG A 799 14.11 -29.90 -66.93
N LEU A 800 14.35 -28.69 -66.54
CA LEU A 800 14.45 -27.53 -67.44
C LEU A 800 15.61 -27.71 -68.46
N SER A 801 16.77 -28.19 -68.00
CA SER A 801 17.93 -28.44 -68.86
C SER A 801 17.63 -29.55 -69.86
N GLU A 802 16.99 -30.65 -69.45
CA GLU A 802 16.57 -31.74 -70.36
C GLU A 802 15.58 -31.25 -71.42
N CYS A 803 14.59 -30.44 -71.02
CA CYS A 803 13.67 -29.83 -71.98
C CYS A 803 14.38 -28.91 -73.00
N LYS A 804 15.36 -28.10 -72.56
CA LYS A 804 16.16 -27.24 -73.45
C LYS A 804 17.02 -28.04 -74.44
N ALA A 805 17.53 -29.18 -74.00
CA ALA A 805 18.30 -30.07 -74.83
C ALA A 805 17.48 -30.90 -75.86
N GLY A 806 16.13 -30.74 -75.85
CA GLY A 806 15.23 -31.52 -76.71
C GLY A 806 15.10 -33.00 -76.31
N LEU A 807 15.68 -33.37 -75.17
CA LEU A 807 15.52 -34.65 -74.52
C LEU A 807 14.17 -34.67 -73.78
N ALA A 808 13.31 -35.63 -74.05
CA ALA A 808 12.13 -35.85 -73.20
C ALA A 808 12.65 -36.27 -71.84
N PRO A 809 12.28 -35.54 -70.78
CA PRO A 809 12.67 -35.92 -69.40
C PRO A 809 12.25 -37.38 -69.20
N ALA A 810 13.19 -38.24 -68.81
CA ALA A 810 12.86 -39.62 -68.49
C ALA A 810 11.97 -39.57 -67.21
N ASN A 811 10.74 -40.07 -67.35
CA ASN A 811 9.84 -40.38 -66.26
C ASN A 811 10.45 -41.59 -65.48
N LYS A 812 11.61 -41.37 -64.79
CA LYS A 812 12.08 -42.33 -63.81
C LYS A 812 11.42 -41.99 -62.50
N PRO A 813 10.73 -42.94 -61.89
CA PRO A 813 10.33 -42.72 -60.45
C PRO A 813 11.58 -42.38 -59.67
N VAL A 814 11.44 -41.48 -58.71
CA VAL A 814 12.49 -41.18 -57.73
C VAL A 814 12.70 -42.47 -56.93
N VAL A 815 13.64 -43.33 -57.46
CA VAL A 815 14.12 -44.50 -56.73
C VAL A 815 15.62 -44.44 -56.75
N ASN A 816 16.21 -44.37 -55.61
CA ASN A 816 17.63 -44.48 -55.27
C ASN A 816 18.45 -43.18 -55.24
N ARG A 817 18.39 -42.53 -54.09
CA ARG A 817 19.65 -42.13 -53.47
C ARG A 817 20.13 -43.30 -52.59
N ALA A 818 21.20 -44.00 -53.11
CA ALA A 818 21.95 -44.93 -52.29
C ALA A 818 22.67 -44.23 -51.14
N PRO A 819 23.10 -44.98 -50.07
CA PRO A 819 23.42 -44.55 -48.80
C PRO A 819 24.47 -43.48 -48.62
#